data_91795abbf435a573d191d36a5b2eb7ed
#
_entry.id   91795abbf435a573d191d36a5b2eb7ed
#
_cell.length_a   1.000
_cell.length_b   1.000
_cell.length_c   1.000
_cell.angle_alpha   90.00
_cell.angle_beta   90.00
_cell.angle_gamma   90.00
#
_symmetry.space_group_name_H-M   'P 1'
#
loop_
_entity.id
_entity.type
_entity.pdbx_description
1 polymer ?
#
loop_
_entity_poly.entity_id
_entity_poly.type
_entity_poly.pdbx_seq_one_letter_code
_entity_poly.pdbx_strand_id
1 'polypeptide(L)'
;MEKYYITTAIAYTSGKPHIGNNYEVVLADSIARYKRAQGYDVFFQTGTDEHGQKIELKAQEAGITPKEFVDNVAGTIQGLCDMLHVSYDKFIRTTDAPHEKQVQKIFKKLYEQGDIYKGSYEGLYCTPCESFWTESQLVDGKCPDCGREVKPAKEEAYFFKMSKYADRLIEHINTHPEFIQPVSRKNEMMNNFLLPGLQDLCVSRTSFKWGIPVDFDEKHVVYVWLDALSNYITGVGYDADGGSTEQYKKLWPADLHLIGKDIIRFHTIYWPIFLMALGEPLPKQIFGHPWLLQGDGKMSKSKGNVIYADDLVDFFGVDAVRYFVLHEMPFENDGVITWELMVERLNSDLANTLGNLVNRTISMTNQYFGGVLSGGSSAAGEEAALDDDLKAVVTGTLAKTSAKMEDLRVADALTEIFALFKRCNKYIDETEPWKLAKDETKKERLAAVLYHLADSIITGASLLAPFLPETAEKIARQFNTTLRSFDELTLTGLYPKGNTVTKEPEILFARQDIKKVKEKADAMYAERRAAEEAAHAGDAADIEAKAEITYDDFAKLQFQVGEIIACEAVPKSKKLLCSQVKIGSQVKQIVSGIKAYYTPEEMVGKKVMVLVNLKPAKLAGVVSEGMLLCAEDAEGNLALMTPEKDMPAGAEIC
;
A
#
# COMPACT_ATOMS: atom_id res chain seq x y z
N MET A 1 6.12 31.45 8.63
CA MET A 1 5.64 30.10 8.94
C MET A 1 6.81 29.14 8.73
N GLU A 2 7.00 28.23 9.64
CA GLU A 2 7.96 27.13 9.49
C GLU A 2 7.46 26.16 8.44
N LYS A 3 8.35 25.62 7.58
CA LYS A 3 7.96 24.67 6.55
C LYS A 3 7.78 23.27 7.14
N TYR A 4 6.92 22.47 6.53
CA TYR A 4 6.81 21.05 6.81
C TYR A 4 6.59 20.28 5.51
N TYR A 5 7.62 19.57 5.04
CA TYR A 5 7.56 18.76 3.85
C TYR A 5 7.36 17.30 4.23
N ILE A 6 6.16 16.77 3.93
CA ILE A 6 5.77 15.38 4.17
C ILE A 6 5.57 14.64 2.85
N THR A 7 6.03 13.39 2.79
CA THR A 7 5.83 12.52 1.63
C THR A 7 5.33 11.15 2.04
N THR A 8 4.62 10.48 1.13
CA THR A 8 4.40 9.02 1.20
C THR A 8 5.36 8.31 0.26
N ALA A 9 5.42 6.99 0.34
CA ALA A 9 5.88 6.21 -0.80
C ALA A 9 4.99 6.50 -2.01
N ILE A 10 5.56 6.42 -3.22
CA ILE A 10 4.79 6.50 -4.44
C ILE A 10 4.28 5.11 -4.83
N ALA A 11 3.00 5.01 -5.17
CA ALA A 11 2.33 3.73 -5.37
C ALA A 11 2.77 3.06 -6.69
N TYR A 12 3.20 1.78 -6.63
CA TYR A 12 3.57 1.03 -7.83
C TYR A 12 2.35 0.67 -8.67
N THR A 13 2.34 1.11 -9.94
CA THR A 13 1.20 1.01 -10.85
C THR A 13 0.95 -0.37 -11.43
N SER A 14 1.13 -1.41 -10.63
CA SER A 14 0.86 -2.78 -11.07
C SER A 14 -0.61 -3.22 -10.97
N GLY A 15 -1.50 -2.34 -10.57
CA GLY A 15 -2.95 -2.54 -10.48
C GLY A 15 -3.60 -1.71 -9.37
N LYS A 16 -4.94 -1.80 -9.26
CA LYS A 16 -5.71 -1.07 -8.24
C LYS A 16 -5.18 -1.36 -6.82
N PRO A 17 -4.87 -0.32 -6.02
CA PRO A 17 -4.40 -0.49 -4.64
C PRO A 17 -5.54 -0.98 -3.71
N HIS A 18 -5.20 -1.81 -2.74
CA HIS A 18 -6.11 -2.22 -1.67
C HIS A 18 -6.09 -1.21 -0.52
N ILE A 19 -7.01 -1.36 0.44
CA ILE A 19 -7.15 -0.44 1.58
C ILE A 19 -5.86 -0.25 2.38
N GLY A 20 -5.01 -1.27 2.49
CA GLY A 20 -3.72 -1.17 3.16
C GLY A 20 -2.73 -0.22 2.48
N ASN A 21 -2.82 -0.04 1.16
CA ASN A 21 -2.05 0.97 0.43
C ASN A 21 -2.67 2.38 0.61
N ASN A 22 -4.01 2.47 0.67
CA ASN A 22 -4.69 3.74 0.90
C ASN A 22 -4.55 4.25 2.34
N TYR A 23 -4.31 3.36 3.32
CA TYR A 23 -4.00 3.74 4.69
C TYR A 23 -2.85 4.75 4.77
N GLU A 24 -1.76 4.49 4.04
CA GLU A 24 -0.55 5.35 4.05
C GLU A 24 -0.88 6.81 3.67
N VAL A 25 -1.63 7.02 2.59
CA VAL A 25 -1.98 8.38 2.14
C VAL A 25 -2.97 9.07 3.09
N VAL A 26 -3.88 8.32 3.73
CA VAL A 26 -4.80 8.86 4.74
C VAL A 26 -4.05 9.24 6.02
N LEU A 27 -3.07 8.44 6.43
CA LEU A 27 -2.21 8.73 7.58
C LEU A 27 -1.38 10.00 7.34
N ALA A 28 -0.73 10.10 6.17
CA ALA A 28 0.04 11.28 5.78
C ALA A 28 -0.85 12.53 5.70
N ASP A 29 -2.05 12.42 5.12
CA ASP A 29 -3.02 13.52 5.04
C ASP A 29 -3.43 14.02 6.43
N SER A 30 -3.68 13.12 7.37
CA SER A 30 -4.05 13.48 8.73
C SER A 30 -2.93 14.25 9.44
N ILE A 31 -1.68 13.84 9.25
CA ILE A 31 -0.51 14.54 9.77
C ILE A 31 -0.35 15.91 9.08
N ALA A 32 -0.48 15.96 7.75
CA ALA A 32 -0.39 17.19 6.97
C ALA A 32 -1.44 18.22 7.41
N ARG A 33 -2.71 17.79 7.55
CA ARG A 33 -3.82 18.65 8.05
C ARG A 33 -3.57 19.12 9.48
N TYR A 34 -3.07 18.24 10.34
CA TYR A 34 -2.74 18.60 11.72
C TYR A 34 -1.63 19.65 11.77
N LYS A 35 -0.55 19.48 10.99
CA LYS A 35 0.54 20.45 10.88
C LYS A 35 0.09 21.79 10.29
N ARG A 36 -0.82 21.78 9.29
CA ARG A 36 -1.47 23.01 8.78
C ARG A 36 -2.28 23.72 9.88
N ALA A 37 -3.04 22.96 10.69
CA ALA A 37 -3.77 23.53 11.83
C ALA A 37 -2.84 24.15 12.88
N GLN A 38 -1.64 23.59 13.09
CA GLN A 38 -0.58 24.17 13.93
C GLN A 38 0.07 25.43 13.32
N GLY A 39 -0.24 25.79 12.08
CA GLY A 39 0.30 26.98 11.40
C GLY A 39 1.59 26.75 10.62
N TYR A 40 1.98 25.49 10.34
CA TYR A 40 3.08 25.20 9.42
C TYR A 40 2.70 25.46 7.97
N ASP A 41 3.69 25.85 7.17
CA ASP A 41 3.61 25.89 5.72
C ASP A 41 3.90 24.48 5.17
N VAL A 42 2.84 23.68 5.04
CA VAL A 42 2.92 22.26 4.71
C VAL A 42 2.92 22.04 3.22
N PHE A 43 3.84 21.22 2.73
CA PHE A 43 3.82 20.68 1.38
C PHE A 43 3.73 19.14 1.47
N PHE A 44 2.65 18.58 0.95
CA PHE A 44 2.40 17.14 0.96
C PHE A 44 2.53 16.57 -0.45
N GLN A 45 3.49 15.67 -0.65
CA GLN A 45 3.71 14.97 -1.92
C GLN A 45 3.40 13.48 -1.80
N THR A 46 2.65 12.98 -2.76
CA THR A 46 2.44 11.55 -3.06
C THR A 46 2.54 11.34 -4.57
N GLY A 47 2.32 10.12 -5.06
CA GLY A 47 2.37 9.87 -6.51
C GLY A 47 2.40 8.40 -6.88
N THR A 48 2.91 8.13 -8.08
CA THR A 48 2.99 6.80 -8.67
C THR A 48 4.37 6.47 -9.20
N ASP A 49 4.80 5.23 -8.93
CA ASP A 49 5.96 4.56 -9.52
C ASP A 49 5.48 3.74 -10.73
N GLU A 50 6.00 4.07 -11.92
CA GLU A 50 5.39 3.67 -13.19
C GLU A 50 6.32 2.89 -14.11
N HIS A 51 7.55 2.60 -13.69
CA HIS A 51 8.53 1.87 -14.50
C HIS A 51 8.78 0.45 -13.98
N GLY A 52 9.37 -0.40 -14.82
CA GLY A 52 9.81 -1.74 -14.44
C GLY A 52 9.24 -2.87 -15.31
N GLN A 53 9.89 -4.03 -15.21
CA GLN A 53 9.56 -5.22 -15.98
C GLN A 53 8.13 -5.72 -15.76
N LYS A 54 7.65 -5.67 -14.51
CA LYS A 54 6.32 -6.15 -14.16
C LYS A 54 5.21 -5.36 -14.86
N ILE A 55 5.42 -4.04 -15.04
CA ILE A 55 4.48 -3.17 -15.74
C ILE A 55 4.49 -3.46 -17.23
N GLU A 56 5.70 -3.61 -17.83
CA GLU A 56 5.84 -3.99 -19.23
C GLU A 56 5.08 -5.29 -19.54
N LEU A 57 5.26 -6.33 -18.72
CA LEU A 57 4.56 -7.60 -18.87
C LEU A 57 3.04 -7.46 -18.74
N LYS A 58 2.55 -6.70 -17.75
CA LYS A 58 1.11 -6.48 -17.57
C LYS A 58 0.46 -5.69 -18.69
N ALA A 59 1.17 -4.72 -19.23
CA ALA A 59 0.70 -3.97 -20.39
C ALA A 59 0.60 -4.89 -21.63
N GLN A 60 1.59 -5.77 -21.79
CA GLN A 60 1.58 -6.79 -22.85
C GLN A 60 0.40 -7.77 -22.70
N GLU A 61 0.17 -8.29 -21.47
CA GLU A 61 -0.99 -9.14 -21.15
C GLU A 61 -2.32 -8.44 -21.47
N ALA A 62 -2.40 -7.12 -21.20
CA ALA A 62 -3.58 -6.31 -21.49
C ALA A 62 -3.71 -5.87 -22.97
N GLY A 63 -2.71 -6.16 -23.81
CA GLY A 63 -2.69 -5.76 -25.23
C GLY A 63 -2.61 -4.26 -25.48
N ILE A 64 -2.08 -3.48 -24.52
CA ILE A 64 -1.92 -2.02 -24.61
C ILE A 64 -0.46 -1.61 -24.36
N THR A 65 -0.13 -0.36 -24.65
CA THR A 65 1.21 0.16 -24.34
C THR A 65 1.44 0.30 -22.84
N PRO A 66 2.70 0.17 -22.35
CA PRO A 66 3.00 0.43 -20.94
C PRO A 66 2.55 1.82 -20.47
N LYS A 67 2.65 2.84 -21.32
CA LYS A 67 2.20 4.20 -21.00
C LYS A 67 0.69 4.28 -20.77
N GLU A 68 -0.11 3.68 -21.66
CA GLU A 68 -1.57 3.59 -21.49
C GLU A 68 -1.95 2.81 -20.23
N PHE A 69 -1.23 1.72 -19.95
CA PHE A 69 -1.45 0.92 -18.75
C PHE A 69 -1.25 1.75 -17.48
N VAL A 70 -0.10 2.44 -17.36
CA VAL A 70 0.18 3.26 -16.16
C VAL A 70 -0.71 4.49 -16.08
N ASP A 71 -1.13 5.10 -17.19
CA ASP A 71 -2.08 6.22 -17.19
C ASP A 71 -3.42 5.80 -16.58
N ASN A 72 -3.94 4.63 -16.94
CA ASN A 72 -5.18 4.10 -16.40
C ASN A 72 -5.07 3.81 -14.90
N VAL A 73 -3.97 3.17 -14.48
CA VAL A 73 -3.78 2.81 -13.07
C VAL A 73 -3.50 4.05 -12.21
N ALA A 74 -2.66 4.98 -12.69
CA ALA A 74 -2.38 6.24 -11.99
C ALA A 74 -3.66 7.08 -11.81
N GLY A 75 -4.50 7.17 -12.84
CA GLY A 75 -5.82 7.82 -12.74
C GLY A 75 -6.73 7.17 -11.69
N THR A 76 -6.71 5.84 -11.58
CA THR A 76 -7.43 5.12 -10.53
C THR A 76 -6.90 5.44 -9.13
N ILE A 77 -5.57 5.46 -8.96
CA ILE A 77 -4.92 5.78 -7.68
C ILE A 77 -5.23 7.21 -7.25
N GLN A 78 -5.12 8.16 -8.17
CA GLN A 78 -5.45 9.56 -7.91
C GLN A 78 -6.92 9.73 -7.54
N GLY A 79 -7.84 9.08 -8.27
CA GLY A 79 -9.28 9.10 -7.95
C GLY A 79 -9.60 8.53 -6.57
N LEU A 80 -8.88 7.51 -6.09
CA LEU A 80 -9.01 6.99 -4.72
C LEU A 80 -8.49 8.00 -3.67
N CYS A 81 -7.39 8.70 -3.95
CA CYS A 81 -6.91 9.77 -3.07
C CYS A 81 -7.94 10.92 -2.97
N ASP A 82 -8.50 11.34 -4.09
CA ASP A 82 -9.51 12.42 -4.14
C ASP A 82 -10.79 11.99 -3.41
N MET A 83 -11.25 10.76 -3.62
CA MET A 83 -12.43 10.19 -2.93
C MET A 83 -12.23 10.15 -1.41
N LEU A 84 -11.01 9.86 -0.93
CA LEU A 84 -10.66 9.82 0.49
C LEU A 84 -10.33 11.22 1.07
N HIS A 85 -10.50 12.29 0.28
CA HIS A 85 -10.20 13.67 0.66
C HIS A 85 -8.73 13.91 1.05
N VAL A 86 -7.80 13.21 0.39
CA VAL A 86 -6.36 13.40 0.60
C VAL A 86 -5.94 14.76 0.06
N SER A 87 -5.37 15.62 0.90
CA SER A 87 -5.04 17.02 0.59
C SER A 87 -3.58 17.20 0.14
N TYR A 88 -3.13 16.34 -0.80
CA TYR A 88 -1.79 16.47 -1.38
C TYR A 88 -1.64 17.76 -2.20
N ASP A 89 -0.45 18.35 -2.14
CA ASP A 89 -0.08 19.52 -2.95
C ASP A 89 0.56 19.10 -4.27
N LYS A 90 1.19 17.91 -4.31
CA LYS A 90 1.80 17.33 -5.50
C LYS A 90 1.49 15.85 -5.62
N PHE A 91 0.98 15.46 -6.78
CA PHE A 91 0.92 14.07 -7.23
C PHE A 91 1.97 13.90 -8.33
N ILE A 92 3.12 13.29 -7.99
CA ILE A 92 4.21 13.07 -8.94
C ILE A 92 4.05 11.72 -9.63
N ARG A 93 4.42 11.67 -10.92
CA ARG A 93 4.50 10.43 -11.69
C ARG A 93 5.94 10.22 -12.15
N THR A 94 6.49 9.01 -12.02
CA THR A 94 7.86 8.78 -12.49
C THR A 94 7.99 8.85 -14.01
N THR A 95 6.88 8.81 -14.76
CA THR A 95 6.81 9.10 -16.20
C THR A 95 6.69 10.60 -16.53
N ASP A 96 6.71 11.51 -15.54
CA ASP A 96 6.78 12.93 -15.81
C ASP A 96 8.14 13.28 -16.45
N ALA A 97 8.13 13.91 -17.62
CA ALA A 97 9.36 14.21 -18.38
C ALA A 97 10.41 15.03 -17.57
N PRO A 98 10.05 16.00 -16.70
CA PRO A 98 11.03 16.65 -15.84
C PRO A 98 11.71 15.69 -14.84
N HIS A 99 10.96 14.70 -14.31
CA HIS A 99 11.51 13.69 -13.42
C HIS A 99 12.49 12.78 -14.15
N GLU A 100 12.08 12.20 -15.27
CA GLU A 100 12.93 11.32 -16.09
C GLU A 100 14.25 12.00 -16.44
N LYS A 101 14.19 13.25 -16.88
CA LYS A 101 15.37 14.03 -17.23
C LYS A 101 16.31 14.24 -16.04
N GLN A 102 15.77 14.49 -14.85
CA GLN A 102 16.60 14.66 -13.65
C GLN A 102 17.21 13.33 -13.20
N VAL A 103 16.49 12.22 -13.30
CA VAL A 103 17.03 10.88 -13.01
C VAL A 103 18.20 10.55 -13.93
N GLN A 104 18.11 10.85 -15.23
CA GLN A 104 19.23 10.70 -16.19
C GLN A 104 20.45 11.51 -15.75
N LYS A 105 20.26 12.78 -15.38
CA LYS A 105 21.33 13.65 -14.88
C LYS A 105 21.93 13.13 -13.56
N ILE A 106 21.12 12.66 -12.63
CA ILE A 106 21.57 12.05 -11.37
C ILE A 106 22.44 10.84 -11.67
N PHE A 107 21.98 9.93 -12.51
CA PHE A 107 22.73 8.72 -12.90
C PHE A 107 24.10 9.09 -13.51
N LYS A 108 24.10 10.02 -14.45
CA LYS A 108 25.31 10.50 -15.10
C LYS A 108 26.29 11.14 -14.13
N LYS A 109 25.81 12.03 -13.23
CA LYS A 109 26.63 12.67 -12.20
C LYS A 109 27.29 11.63 -11.29
N LEU A 110 26.53 10.64 -10.82
CA LEU A 110 27.05 9.55 -10.00
C LEU A 110 28.07 8.67 -10.74
N TYR A 111 27.89 8.49 -12.05
CA TYR A 111 28.85 7.79 -12.91
C TYR A 111 30.14 8.59 -13.11
N GLU A 112 30.04 9.87 -13.45
CA GLU A 112 31.19 10.75 -13.69
C GLU A 112 32.06 10.95 -12.44
N GLN A 113 31.46 10.95 -11.25
CA GLN A 113 32.20 11.02 -9.99
C GLN A 113 32.74 9.66 -9.51
N GLY A 114 32.45 8.58 -10.24
CA GLY A 114 32.97 7.23 -9.99
C GLY A 114 32.26 6.47 -8.88
N ASP A 115 31.07 6.91 -8.45
CA ASP A 115 30.21 6.18 -7.52
C ASP A 115 29.39 5.10 -8.23
N ILE A 116 29.14 5.27 -9.54
CA ILE A 116 28.58 4.22 -10.41
C ILE A 116 29.70 3.73 -11.33
N TYR A 117 29.77 2.42 -11.53
CA TYR A 117 30.70 1.77 -12.45
C TYR A 117 30.02 0.63 -13.21
N LYS A 118 30.56 0.29 -14.40
CA LYS A 118 30.03 -0.79 -15.23
C LYS A 118 30.67 -2.12 -14.83
N GLY A 119 29.85 -3.17 -14.72
CA GLY A 119 30.27 -4.49 -14.32
C GLY A 119 29.38 -5.57 -14.90
N SER A 120 29.55 -6.81 -14.45
CA SER A 120 28.67 -7.94 -14.78
C SER A 120 28.07 -8.49 -13.51
N TYR A 121 26.76 -8.62 -13.48
CA TYR A 121 26.04 -9.28 -12.41
C TYR A 121 25.82 -10.76 -12.73
N GLU A 122 26.10 -11.60 -11.77
CA GLU A 122 25.74 -13.02 -11.78
C GLU A 122 25.20 -13.37 -10.40
N GLY A 123 23.91 -13.73 -10.30
CA GLY A 123 23.26 -14.00 -9.03
C GLY A 123 21.80 -14.41 -9.20
N LEU A 124 21.02 -14.30 -8.13
CA LEU A 124 19.63 -14.72 -8.08
C LEU A 124 18.71 -13.50 -8.06
N TYR A 125 17.75 -13.46 -8.96
CA TYR A 125 16.83 -12.33 -9.15
C TYR A 125 15.40 -12.70 -8.79
N CYS A 126 14.76 -11.86 -7.98
CA CYS A 126 13.36 -11.94 -7.67
C CYS A 126 12.58 -10.96 -8.55
N THR A 127 11.89 -11.44 -9.59
CA THR A 127 11.09 -10.59 -10.49
C THR A 127 9.98 -9.81 -9.78
N PRO A 128 9.23 -10.39 -8.80
CA PRO A 128 8.18 -9.64 -8.12
C PRO A 128 8.65 -8.50 -7.23
N CYS A 129 9.85 -8.60 -6.65
CA CYS A 129 10.45 -7.55 -5.81
C CYS A 129 11.44 -6.69 -6.57
N GLU A 130 11.76 -7.08 -7.82
CA GLU A 130 12.79 -6.46 -8.65
C GLU A 130 14.14 -6.34 -7.92
N SER A 131 14.49 -7.37 -7.13
CA SER A 131 15.66 -7.38 -6.25
C SER A 131 16.59 -8.54 -6.55
N PHE A 132 17.89 -8.26 -6.46
CA PHE A 132 18.95 -9.27 -6.58
C PHE A 132 19.36 -9.79 -5.19
N TRP A 133 19.70 -11.07 -5.16
CA TRP A 133 20.10 -11.78 -3.96
C TRP A 133 21.30 -12.68 -4.21
N THR A 134 22.17 -12.79 -3.22
CA THR A 134 23.16 -13.85 -3.17
C THR A 134 22.54 -15.11 -2.53
N GLU A 135 23.10 -16.28 -2.78
CA GLU A 135 22.62 -17.52 -2.16
C GLU A 135 22.56 -17.44 -0.61
N SER A 136 23.54 -16.74 -0.01
CA SER A 136 23.60 -16.57 1.45
C SER A 136 22.53 -15.65 2.03
N GLN A 137 21.88 -14.84 1.20
CA GLN A 137 20.81 -13.92 1.61
C GLN A 137 19.42 -14.54 1.51
N LEU A 138 19.30 -15.68 0.83
CA LEU A 138 18.01 -16.35 0.68
C LEU A 138 17.54 -16.98 2.00
N VAL A 139 16.25 -16.98 2.22
CA VAL A 139 15.60 -17.71 3.31
C VAL A 139 14.92 -18.95 2.70
N ASP A 140 15.37 -20.13 3.09
CA ASP A 140 14.91 -21.42 2.52
C ASP A 140 15.00 -21.49 0.98
N GLY A 141 16.04 -20.88 0.39
CA GLY A 141 16.23 -20.82 -1.06
C GLY A 141 15.33 -19.83 -1.79
N LYS A 142 14.61 -18.97 -1.07
CA LYS A 142 13.64 -18.02 -1.60
C LYS A 142 13.99 -16.57 -1.27
N CYS A 143 13.36 -15.66 -1.98
CA CYS A 143 13.49 -14.22 -1.73
C CYS A 143 13.12 -13.86 -0.28
N PRO A 144 14.00 -13.24 0.49
CA PRO A 144 13.72 -12.89 1.88
C PRO A 144 12.60 -11.85 2.05
N ASP A 145 12.37 -11.01 1.02
CA ASP A 145 11.36 -9.95 1.10
C ASP A 145 9.94 -10.49 0.86
N CYS A 146 9.76 -11.41 -0.10
CA CYS A 146 8.42 -11.84 -0.49
C CYS A 146 8.17 -13.35 -0.40
N GLY A 147 9.20 -14.17 -0.07
CA GLY A 147 9.10 -15.62 0.04
C GLY A 147 8.91 -16.36 -1.29
N ARG A 148 9.03 -15.69 -2.44
CA ARG A 148 8.88 -16.31 -3.77
C ARG A 148 10.21 -16.83 -4.29
N GLU A 149 10.14 -17.70 -5.29
CA GLU A 149 11.31 -18.23 -5.97
C GLU A 149 12.12 -17.15 -6.67
N VAL A 150 13.45 -17.33 -6.67
CA VAL A 150 14.40 -16.48 -7.37
C VAL A 150 14.98 -17.24 -8.55
N LYS A 151 15.35 -16.54 -9.62
CA LYS A 151 15.91 -17.14 -10.85
C LYS A 151 17.36 -16.70 -11.04
N PRO A 152 18.24 -17.59 -11.52
CA PRO A 152 19.58 -17.18 -11.92
C PRO A 152 19.50 -16.09 -12.98
N ALA A 153 20.30 -15.04 -12.81
CA ALA A 153 20.40 -13.94 -13.78
C ALA A 153 21.87 -13.56 -13.95
N LYS A 154 22.28 -13.42 -15.21
CA LYS A 154 23.59 -12.91 -15.59
C LYS A 154 23.39 -11.79 -16.60
N GLU A 155 23.84 -10.60 -16.25
CA GLU A 155 23.55 -9.40 -17.02
C GLU A 155 24.70 -8.39 -16.87
N GLU A 156 25.05 -7.71 -17.96
CA GLU A 156 25.87 -6.51 -17.88
C GLU A 156 25.05 -5.41 -17.22
N ALA A 157 25.59 -4.75 -16.22
CA ALA A 157 24.88 -3.74 -15.45
C ALA A 157 25.82 -2.66 -14.89
N TYR A 158 25.23 -1.55 -14.50
CA TYR A 158 25.90 -0.55 -13.71
C TYR A 158 25.66 -0.80 -12.21
N PHE A 159 26.70 -0.59 -11.40
CA PHE A 159 26.70 -0.79 -9.96
C PHE A 159 27.01 0.51 -9.23
N PHE A 160 26.29 0.78 -8.17
CA PHE A 160 26.53 1.89 -7.26
C PHE A 160 27.31 1.39 -6.02
N LYS A 161 28.36 2.10 -5.64
CA LYS A 161 29.25 1.78 -4.50
C LYS A 161 28.60 2.09 -3.15
N MET A 162 27.64 1.25 -2.73
CA MET A 162 26.95 1.40 -1.45
C MET A 162 27.88 1.38 -0.25
N SER A 163 28.87 0.48 -0.28
CA SER A 163 29.85 0.28 0.81
C SER A 163 30.65 1.53 1.14
N LYS A 164 30.90 2.40 0.16
CA LYS A 164 31.62 3.68 0.36
C LYS A 164 30.96 4.61 1.39
N TYR A 165 29.65 4.51 1.56
CA TYR A 165 28.85 5.40 2.39
C TYR A 165 28.31 4.74 3.67
N ALA A 166 28.54 3.43 3.86
CA ALA A 166 27.95 2.66 4.94
C ALA A 166 28.30 3.21 6.34
N ASP A 167 29.57 3.46 6.60
CA ASP A 167 30.03 3.97 7.92
C ASP A 167 29.44 5.35 8.24
N ARG A 168 29.35 6.22 7.23
CA ARG A 168 28.75 7.55 7.38
C ARG A 168 27.25 7.46 7.69
N LEU A 169 26.54 6.51 7.08
CA LEU A 169 25.13 6.28 7.36
C LEU A 169 24.93 5.70 8.75
N ILE A 170 25.77 4.75 9.18
CA ILE A 170 25.75 4.18 10.54
C ILE A 170 25.97 5.27 11.59
N GLU A 171 26.94 6.16 11.37
CA GLU A 171 27.19 7.31 12.24
C GLU A 171 25.96 8.22 12.32
N HIS A 172 25.36 8.56 11.18
CA HIS A 172 24.15 9.39 11.13
C HIS A 172 23.00 8.76 11.93
N ILE A 173 22.70 7.47 11.71
CA ILE A 173 21.63 6.75 12.42
C ILE A 173 21.89 6.72 13.95
N ASN A 174 23.13 6.60 14.37
CA ASN A 174 23.48 6.55 15.79
C ASN A 174 23.41 7.92 16.46
N THR A 175 23.67 9.00 15.73
CA THR A 175 23.65 10.38 16.25
C THR A 175 22.28 11.06 16.12
N HIS A 176 21.36 10.49 15.33
CA HIS A 176 20.01 11.00 15.10
C HIS A 176 18.97 9.89 15.44
N PRO A 177 18.62 9.72 16.72
CA PRO A 177 17.72 8.65 17.15
C PRO A 177 16.29 8.78 16.57
N GLU A 178 15.90 9.99 16.18
CA GLU A 178 14.63 10.31 15.52
C GLU A 178 14.56 9.89 14.04
N PHE A 179 15.72 9.66 13.40
CA PHE A 179 15.83 9.48 11.96
C PHE A 179 15.00 8.29 11.44
N ILE A 180 15.03 7.14 12.12
CA ILE A 180 14.26 5.94 11.76
C ILE A 180 13.30 5.59 12.89
N GLN A 181 12.01 5.62 12.59
CA GLN A 181 10.94 5.25 13.51
C GLN A 181 10.00 4.19 12.87
N PRO A 182 9.43 3.27 13.66
CA PRO A 182 9.73 2.95 15.07
C PRO A 182 11.17 2.43 15.29
N VAL A 183 11.60 2.42 16.54
CA VAL A 183 12.97 1.96 16.91
C VAL A 183 13.24 0.51 16.50
N SER A 184 12.22 -0.34 16.47
CA SER A 184 12.34 -1.72 15.97
C SER A 184 12.82 -1.76 14.52
N ARG A 185 12.36 -0.82 13.67
CA ARG A 185 12.79 -0.71 12.27
C ARG A 185 14.24 -0.26 12.17
N LYS A 186 14.66 0.71 13.01
CA LYS A 186 16.09 1.08 13.13
C LYS A 186 16.95 -0.14 13.44
N ASN A 187 16.56 -0.92 14.47
CA ASN A 187 17.32 -2.09 14.89
C ASN A 187 17.39 -3.16 13.80
N GLU A 188 16.28 -3.40 13.09
CA GLU A 188 16.23 -4.31 11.95
C GLU A 188 17.21 -3.90 10.84
N MET A 189 17.20 -2.64 10.43
CA MET A 189 18.10 -2.12 9.38
C MET A 189 19.56 -2.17 9.78
N MET A 190 19.87 -1.80 11.02
CA MET A 190 21.24 -1.85 11.56
C MET A 190 21.77 -3.30 11.60
N ASN A 191 21.03 -4.21 12.22
CA ASN A 191 21.51 -5.56 12.49
C ASN A 191 21.52 -6.46 11.25
N ASN A 192 20.53 -6.33 10.38
CA ASN A 192 20.35 -7.26 9.25
C ASN A 192 21.08 -6.80 7.99
N PHE A 193 21.34 -5.48 7.83
CA PHE A 193 21.90 -4.94 6.59
C PHE A 193 23.16 -4.12 6.77
N LEU A 194 23.20 -3.17 7.70
CA LEU A 194 24.32 -2.23 7.80
C LEU A 194 25.54 -2.83 8.50
N LEU A 195 25.36 -3.47 9.67
CA LEU A 195 26.47 -4.04 10.43
C LEU A 195 27.12 -5.27 9.76
N PRO A 196 26.38 -6.12 9.02
CA PRO A 196 27.00 -7.18 8.21
C PRO A 196 27.82 -6.68 7.02
N GLY A 197 27.63 -5.41 6.64
CA GLY A 197 28.29 -4.77 5.50
C GLY A 197 27.41 -4.73 4.25
N LEU A 198 27.42 -3.58 3.56
CA LEU A 198 26.66 -3.37 2.32
C LEU A 198 27.48 -3.84 1.11
N GLN A 199 26.78 -4.51 0.19
CA GLN A 199 27.27 -4.80 -1.14
C GLN A 199 26.87 -3.70 -2.11
N ASP A 200 27.63 -3.58 -3.23
CA ASP A 200 27.31 -2.62 -4.26
C ASP A 200 26.00 -2.95 -4.94
N LEU A 201 25.19 -1.94 -5.19
CA LEU A 201 23.85 -2.07 -5.70
C LEU A 201 23.82 -2.02 -7.23
N CYS A 202 23.21 -3.00 -7.87
CA CYS A 202 22.91 -2.94 -9.30
C CYS A 202 21.88 -1.82 -9.56
N VAL A 203 22.24 -0.84 -10.40
CA VAL A 203 21.43 0.36 -10.67
C VAL A 203 20.99 0.52 -12.11
N SER A 204 21.17 -0.52 -12.93
CA SER A 204 20.63 -0.56 -14.30
C SER A 204 20.20 -1.95 -14.71
N ARG A 205 19.37 -2.03 -15.76
CA ARG A 205 18.88 -3.27 -16.34
C ARG A 205 18.91 -3.23 -17.84
N THR A 206 19.09 -4.40 -18.50
CA THR A 206 19.03 -4.57 -19.95
C THR A 206 17.93 -5.55 -20.37
N SER A 207 17.35 -6.28 -19.44
CA SER A 207 16.38 -7.36 -19.68
C SER A 207 14.96 -6.88 -20.06
N PHE A 208 14.67 -5.60 -19.91
CA PHE A 208 13.40 -4.96 -20.30
C PHE A 208 13.65 -3.52 -20.77
N LYS A 209 12.64 -2.90 -21.38
CA LYS A 209 12.77 -1.56 -22.00
C LYS A 209 11.95 -0.47 -21.33
N TRP A 210 10.91 -0.84 -20.57
CA TRP A 210 10.04 0.12 -19.90
C TRP A 210 10.70 0.66 -18.62
N GLY A 211 11.44 1.75 -18.79
CA GLY A 211 12.20 2.44 -17.75
C GLY A 211 12.91 3.66 -18.34
N ILE A 212 13.54 4.46 -17.50
CA ILE A 212 14.29 5.65 -17.92
C ILE A 212 15.60 5.19 -18.57
N PRO A 213 15.87 5.48 -19.86
CA PRO A 213 17.10 5.07 -20.51
C PRO A 213 18.30 5.84 -19.93
N VAL A 214 19.44 5.16 -19.81
CA VAL A 214 20.72 5.79 -19.51
C VAL A 214 21.18 6.56 -20.73
N ASP A 215 21.27 7.89 -20.66
CA ASP A 215 21.47 8.79 -21.82
C ASP A 215 22.75 8.53 -22.62
N PHE A 216 23.80 8.01 -22.00
CA PHE A 216 25.09 7.68 -22.63
C PHE A 216 25.25 6.18 -22.94
N ASP A 217 24.27 5.32 -22.57
CA ASP A 217 24.24 3.88 -22.86
C ASP A 217 22.80 3.36 -22.94
N GLU A 218 22.13 3.65 -24.07
CA GLU A 218 20.69 3.39 -24.28
C GLU A 218 20.28 1.91 -24.23
N LYS A 219 21.25 0.97 -24.12
CA LYS A 219 20.96 -0.44 -23.87
C LYS A 219 20.46 -0.67 -22.45
N HIS A 220 20.78 0.23 -21.54
CA HIS A 220 20.43 0.16 -20.13
C HIS A 220 19.28 1.09 -19.81
N VAL A 221 18.35 0.63 -18.96
CA VAL A 221 17.40 1.46 -18.25
C VAL A 221 17.82 1.59 -16.80
N VAL A 222 17.52 2.73 -16.19
CA VAL A 222 17.82 3.00 -14.78
C VAL A 222 17.02 2.05 -13.91
N TYR A 223 17.65 1.53 -12.84
CA TYR A 223 17.02 0.66 -11.88
C TYR A 223 15.91 1.38 -11.13
N VAL A 224 14.77 0.69 -10.96
CA VAL A 224 13.53 1.26 -10.44
C VAL A 224 13.70 2.02 -9.11
N TRP A 225 14.57 1.56 -8.20
CA TRP A 225 14.74 2.23 -6.91
C TRP A 225 15.55 3.53 -6.99
N LEU A 226 16.51 3.67 -7.90
CA LEU A 226 17.17 4.97 -8.13
C LEU A 226 16.20 5.96 -8.79
N ASP A 227 15.38 5.48 -9.71
CA ASP A 227 14.29 6.22 -10.31
C ASP A 227 13.26 6.64 -9.26
N ALA A 228 12.58 5.68 -8.64
CA ALA A 228 11.49 5.92 -7.70
C ALA A 228 11.90 6.82 -6.51
N LEU A 229 13.04 6.55 -5.86
CA LEU A 229 13.47 7.33 -4.70
C LEU A 229 13.83 8.79 -5.04
N SER A 230 14.27 9.05 -6.26
CA SER A 230 14.58 10.42 -6.71
C SER A 230 13.34 11.33 -6.79
N ASN A 231 12.12 10.77 -6.79
CA ASN A 231 10.88 11.56 -6.81
C ASN A 231 10.81 12.61 -5.71
N TYR A 232 11.34 12.29 -4.52
CA TYR A 232 11.26 13.16 -3.34
C TYR A 232 11.95 14.50 -3.51
N ILE A 233 12.97 14.57 -4.36
CA ILE A 233 13.67 15.81 -4.69
C ILE A 233 13.25 16.37 -6.04
N THR A 234 13.03 15.54 -7.05
CA THR A 234 12.64 16.02 -8.38
C THR A 234 11.25 16.64 -8.39
N GLY A 235 10.31 16.10 -7.58
CA GLY A 235 8.96 16.61 -7.43
C GLY A 235 8.87 18.03 -6.88
N VAL A 236 9.90 18.50 -6.18
CA VAL A 236 10.01 19.85 -5.64
C VAL A 236 11.03 20.72 -6.38
N GLY A 237 11.58 20.20 -7.49
CA GLY A 237 12.39 21.00 -8.41
C GLY A 237 13.89 20.95 -8.18
N TYR A 238 14.42 19.81 -7.75
CA TYR A 238 15.87 19.52 -7.72
C TYR A 238 16.45 19.52 -9.13
N ASP A 239 17.64 20.08 -9.29
CA ASP A 239 18.43 19.97 -10.51
C ASP A 239 19.86 19.52 -10.19
N ALA A 240 20.26 18.37 -10.75
CA ALA A 240 21.57 17.77 -10.53
C ALA A 240 22.74 18.64 -11.03
N ASP A 241 22.50 19.57 -11.98
CA ASP A 241 23.48 20.51 -12.52
C ASP A 241 23.57 21.80 -11.68
N GLY A 242 22.84 21.90 -10.55
CA GLY A 242 22.91 23.05 -9.62
C GLY A 242 21.86 24.13 -9.87
N GLY A 243 20.92 23.92 -10.82
CA GLY A 243 19.83 24.83 -11.15
C GLY A 243 18.54 24.61 -10.34
N SER A 244 18.64 24.02 -9.14
CA SER A 244 17.48 23.71 -8.29
C SER A 244 16.61 24.94 -7.99
N THR A 245 15.28 24.72 -8.02
CA THR A 245 14.29 25.80 -7.84
C THR A 245 14.27 26.37 -6.42
N GLU A 246 13.66 27.54 -6.26
CA GLU A 246 13.42 28.13 -4.92
C GLU A 246 12.49 27.23 -4.08
N GLN A 247 11.58 26.51 -4.70
CA GLN A 247 10.73 25.53 -4.00
C GLN A 247 11.57 24.41 -3.38
N TYR A 248 12.51 23.84 -4.14
CA TYR A 248 13.44 22.84 -3.61
C TYR A 248 14.24 23.38 -2.42
N LYS A 249 14.86 24.56 -2.59
CA LYS A 249 15.67 25.20 -1.53
C LYS A 249 14.85 25.48 -0.27
N LYS A 250 13.57 25.79 -0.41
CA LYS A 250 12.66 26.03 0.70
C LYS A 250 12.24 24.72 1.39
N LEU A 251 11.90 23.69 0.64
CA LEU A 251 11.25 22.49 1.15
C LEU A 251 12.23 21.39 1.56
N TRP A 252 13.34 21.21 0.82
CA TRP A 252 14.30 20.18 1.15
C TRP A 252 15.22 20.60 2.32
N PRO A 253 15.59 19.70 3.27
CA PRO A 253 15.20 18.29 3.36
C PRO A 253 13.77 18.09 3.81
N ALA A 254 13.19 16.93 3.44
CA ALA A 254 11.88 16.53 3.93
C ALA A 254 11.88 16.39 5.46
N ASP A 255 10.76 16.80 6.09
CA ASP A 255 10.56 16.66 7.52
C ASP A 255 10.14 15.23 7.88
N LEU A 256 9.32 14.60 7.01
CA LEU A 256 8.87 13.24 7.22
C LEU A 256 8.70 12.50 5.89
N HIS A 257 9.38 11.36 5.76
CA HIS A 257 9.03 10.30 4.82
C HIS A 257 8.20 9.25 5.53
N LEU A 258 6.93 9.10 5.15
CA LEU A 258 6.01 8.11 5.69
C LEU A 258 5.85 6.99 4.68
N ILE A 259 6.21 5.77 5.06
CA ILE A 259 6.31 4.63 4.14
C ILE A 259 5.88 3.32 4.81
N GLY A 260 5.49 2.32 4.00
CA GLY A 260 5.26 0.97 4.50
C GLY A 260 6.54 0.29 4.99
N LYS A 261 6.43 -0.53 6.04
CA LYS A 261 7.59 -1.26 6.62
C LYS A 261 8.27 -2.21 5.64
N ASP A 262 7.57 -2.65 4.59
CA ASP A 262 8.08 -3.54 3.55
C ASP A 262 9.12 -2.92 2.64
N ILE A 263 9.11 -1.58 2.52
CA ILE A 263 10.08 -0.84 1.72
C ILE A 263 11.01 0.05 2.58
N ILE A 264 11.03 -0.19 3.89
CA ILE A 264 11.87 0.59 4.84
C ILE A 264 13.35 0.55 4.48
N ARG A 265 13.87 -0.59 4.01
CA ARG A 265 15.28 -0.75 3.62
C ARG A 265 15.68 0.23 2.52
N PHE A 266 14.83 0.40 1.50
CA PHE A 266 15.14 1.30 0.38
C PHE A 266 15.17 2.77 0.82
N HIS A 267 14.30 3.16 1.75
CA HIS A 267 14.20 4.53 2.24
C HIS A 267 15.21 4.89 3.33
N THR A 268 15.66 3.91 4.11
CA THR A 268 16.59 4.14 5.23
C THR A 268 18.04 3.80 4.91
N ILE A 269 18.29 3.05 3.82
CA ILE A 269 19.63 2.67 3.39
C ILE A 269 19.93 3.24 2.00
N TYR A 270 19.17 2.88 0.96
CA TYR A 270 19.48 3.29 -0.41
C TYR A 270 19.31 4.80 -0.60
N TRP A 271 18.17 5.34 -0.21
CA TRP A 271 17.88 6.75 -0.37
C TRP A 271 18.88 7.69 0.34
N PRO A 272 19.17 7.51 1.64
CA PRO A 272 20.18 8.32 2.32
C PRO A 272 21.56 8.22 1.66
N ILE A 273 21.95 7.04 1.19
CA ILE A 273 23.25 6.85 0.53
C ILE A 273 23.29 7.57 -0.82
N PHE A 274 22.21 7.54 -1.62
CA PHE A 274 22.13 8.32 -2.87
C PHE A 274 22.25 9.83 -2.58
N LEU A 275 21.56 10.32 -1.56
CA LEU A 275 21.65 11.73 -1.13
C LEU A 275 23.07 12.09 -0.68
N MET A 276 23.72 11.23 0.10
CA MET A 276 25.10 11.44 0.51
C MET A 276 26.06 11.54 -0.69
N ALA A 277 25.85 10.70 -1.70
CA ALA A 277 26.65 10.73 -2.93
C ALA A 277 26.37 11.98 -3.78
N LEU A 278 25.14 12.47 -3.79
CA LEU A 278 24.77 13.72 -4.44
C LEU A 278 25.24 14.97 -3.68
N GLY A 279 25.65 14.82 -2.41
CA GLY A 279 26.01 15.94 -1.53
C GLY A 279 24.79 16.66 -0.95
N GLU A 280 23.62 16.03 -0.96
CA GLU A 280 22.37 16.61 -0.47
C GLU A 280 22.10 16.24 0.99
N PRO A 281 21.39 17.10 1.75
CA PRO A 281 20.97 16.80 3.12
C PRO A 281 20.03 15.59 3.17
N LEU A 282 20.07 14.85 4.27
CA LEU A 282 19.15 13.73 4.50
C LEU A 282 17.79 14.22 5.02
N PRO A 283 16.70 13.48 4.80
CA PRO A 283 15.41 13.75 5.42
C PRO A 283 15.54 13.70 6.95
N LYS A 284 14.72 14.47 7.67
CA LYS A 284 14.81 14.54 9.13
C LYS A 284 14.32 13.25 9.78
N GLN A 285 13.24 12.66 9.26
CA GLN A 285 12.62 11.46 9.82
C GLN A 285 12.03 10.56 8.74
N ILE A 286 12.18 9.25 8.94
CA ILE A 286 11.54 8.20 8.13
C ILE A 286 10.74 7.32 9.07
N PHE A 287 9.41 7.27 8.84
CA PHE A 287 8.50 6.45 9.63
C PHE A 287 8.00 5.26 8.82
N GLY A 288 8.38 4.06 9.25
CA GLY A 288 7.93 2.80 8.65
C GLY A 288 6.67 2.30 9.32
N HIS A 289 5.50 2.62 8.76
CA HIS A 289 4.23 2.19 9.33
C HIS A 289 3.99 0.67 9.15
N PRO A 290 3.24 0.03 10.07
CA PRO A 290 2.90 -1.39 9.97
C PRO A 290 1.90 -1.68 8.85
N TRP A 291 1.62 -2.97 8.61
CA TRP A 291 0.63 -3.41 7.63
C TRP A 291 -0.78 -3.44 8.21
N LEU A 292 -1.75 -3.25 7.33
CA LEU A 292 -3.15 -3.53 7.59
C LEU A 292 -3.47 -4.92 7.02
N LEU A 293 -3.75 -5.87 7.92
CA LEU A 293 -4.04 -7.26 7.60
C LEU A 293 -5.55 -7.50 7.54
N GLN A 294 -6.00 -8.46 6.73
CA GLN A 294 -7.37 -8.93 6.78
C GLN A 294 -7.42 -10.27 7.53
N GLY A 295 -8.18 -10.30 8.64
CA GLY A 295 -8.22 -11.47 9.52
C GLY A 295 -6.81 -11.81 10.03
N ASP A 296 -6.32 -13.00 9.73
CA ASP A 296 -5.03 -13.53 10.17
C ASP A 296 -3.91 -13.41 9.11
N GLY A 297 -4.15 -12.70 7.99
CA GLY A 297 -3.19 -12.66 6.91
C GLY A 297 -3.17 -11.42 6.03
N LYS A 298 -2.13 -11.29 5.21
CA LYS A 298 -2.02 -10.26 4.18
C LYS A 298 -3.13 -10.38 3.15
N MET A 299 -3.68 -9.22 2.74
CA MET A 299 -4.57 -9.14 1.58
C MET A 299 -3.82 -9.54 0.30
N SER A 300 -4.44 -10.41 -0.50
CA SER A 300 -3.89 -10.87 -1.76
C SER A 300 -5.00 -11.14 -2.77
N LYS A 301 -4.81 -10.67 -4.00
CA LYS A 301 -5.74 -10.92 -5.12
C LYS A 301 -5.95 -12.42 -5.35
N SER A 302 -4.88 -13.22 -5.28
CA SER A 302 -4.94 -14.68 -5.45
C SER A 302 -5.73 -15.42 -4.35
N LYS A 303 -5.92 -14.79 -3.17
CA LYS A 303 -6.74 -15.32 -2.09
C LYS A 303 -8.19 -14.84 -2.15
N GLY A 304 -8.52 -13.90 -3.05
CA GLY A 304 -9.86 -13.31 -3.16
C GLY A 304 -10.31 -12.52 -1.92
N ASN A 305 -9.36 -12.14 -1.04
CA ASN A 305 -9.65 -11.48 0.23
C ASN A 305 -9.30 -9.97 0.23
N VAL A 306 -9.23 -9.35 -0.94
CA VAL A 306 -8.85 -7.93 -1.04
C VAL A 306 -10.05 -7.05 -0.73
N ILE A 307 -9.84 -6.09 0.17
CA ILE A 307 -10.78 -5.01 0.48
C ILE A 307 -10.25 -3.73 -0.15
N TYR A 308 -11.09 -3.07 -0.95
CA TYR A 308 -10.76 -1.79 -1.59
C TYR A 308 -11.39 -0.62 -0.84
N ALA A 309 -10.77 0.56 -0.95
CA ALA A 309 -11.25 1.74 -0.25
C ALA A 309 -12.62 2.23 -0.74
N ASP A 310 -12.86 2.18 -2.05
CA ASP A 310 -14.14 2.54 -2.65
C ASP A 310 -15.30 1.66 -2.16
N ASP A 311 -15.06 0.33 -2.02
CA ASP A 311 -16.07 -0.55 -1.42
C ASP A 311 -16.46 -0.10 -0.02
N LEU A 312 -15.44 0.18 0.82
CA LEU A 312 -15.69 0.60 2.19
C LEU A 312 -16.41 1.94 2.25
N VAL A 313 -16.08 2.87 1.35
CA VAL A 313 -16.77 4.17 1.27
C VAL A 313 -18.24 3.99 0.89
N ASP A 314 -18.56 3.06 -0.01
CA ASP A 314 -19.95 2.72 -0.38
C ASP A 314 -20.74 2.08 0.77
N PHE A 315 -20.06 1.39 1.68
CA PHE A 315 -20.69 0.79 2.86
C PHE A 315 -20.84 1.76 4.03
N PHE A 316 -19.85 2.62 4.27
CA PHE A 316 -19.72 3.34 5.55
C PHE A 316 -19.56 4.86 5.40
N GLY A 317 -19.25 5.35 4.20
CA GLY A 317 -18.88 6.75 3.95
C GLY A 317 -17.41 7.04 4.23
N VAL A 318 -16.91 8.15 3.66
CA VAL A 318 -15.47 8.50 3.64
C VAL A 318 -14.90 8.62 5.05
N ASP A 319 -15.52 9.44 5.91
CA ASP A 319 -14.97 9.73 7.24
C ASP A 319 -15.00 8.50 8.17
N ALA A 320 -15.97 7.58 8.00
CA ALA A 320 -15.95 6.32 8.74
C ALA A 320 -14.78 5.44 8.32
N VAL A 321 -14.46 5.38 7.02
CA VAL A 321 -13.28 4.66 6.51
C VAL A 321 -11.99 5.30 7.03
N ARG A 322 -11.88 6.63 6.96
CA ARG A 322 -10.73 7.37 7.52
C ARG A 322 -10.55 7.07 9.01
N TYR A 323 -11.62 7.20 9.81
CA TYR A 323 -11.59 6.87 11.23
C TYR A 323 -11.07 5.47 11.47
N PHE A 324 -11.62 4.49 10.76
CA PHE A 324 -11.29 3.09 10.93
C PHE A 324 -9.80 2.82 10.67
N VAL A 325 -9.29 3.23 9.51
CA VAL A 325 -7.88 2.97 9.16
C VAL A 325 -6.90 3.75 10.04
N LEU A 326 -7.28 4.92 10.56
CA LEU A 326 -6.42 5.70 11.46
C LEU A 326 -6.46 5.18 12.91
N HIS A 327 -7.62 4.69 13.37
CA HIS A 327 -7.80 4.25 14.75
C HIS A 327 -7.30 2.83 14.99
N GLU A 328 -7.51 1.90 14.03
CA GLU A 328 -7.17 0.49 14.18
C GLU A 328 -5.72 0.14 13.81
N MET A 329 -4.93 1.14 13.43
CA MET A 329 -3.51 0.94 13.12
C MET A 329 -2.62 1.32 14.32
N PRO A 330 -2.08 0.34 15.05
CA PRO A 330 -1.12 0.60 16.12
C PRO A 330 0.16 1.25 15.56
N PHE A 331 0.92 1.91 16.43
CA PHE A 331 2.15 2.60 16.03
C PHE A 331 3.22 1.65 15.44
N GLU A 332 3.34 0.44 15.95
CA GLU A 332 4.45 -0.48 15.64
C GLU A 332 4.01 -1.84 15.12
N ASN A 333 2.88 -2.34 15.64
CA ASN A 333 2.36 -3.66 15.28
C ASN A 333 1.37 -3.57 14.13
N ASP A 334 1.20 -4.68 13.39
CA ASP A 334 0.24 -4.75 12.31
C ASP A 334 -1.19 -4.58 12.84
N GLY A 335 -1.98 -3.82 12.10
CA GLY A 335 -3.41 -3.66 12.35
C GLY A 335 -4.22 -4.74 11.65
N VAL A 336 -5.46 -4.93 12.09
CA VAL A 336 -6.37 -5.91 11.49
C VAL A 336 -7.67 -5.21 11.07
N ILE A 337 -8.16 -5.54 9.87
CA ILE A 337 -9.44 -5.09 9.36
C ILE A 337 -10.38 -6.28 9.17
N THR A 338 -11.58 -6.19 9.77
CA THR A 338 -12.68 -7.13 9.54
C THR A 338 -14.00 -6.37 9.42
N TRP A 339 -15.00 -6.95 8.76
CA TRP A 339 -16.32 -6.34 8.67
C TRP A 339 -16.96 -6.14 10.05
N GLU A 340 -16.76 -7.10 10.95
CA GLU A 340 -17.24 -7.05 12.33
C GLU A 340 -16.64 -5.86 13.08
N LEU A 341 -15.33 -5.69 13.02
CA LEU A 341 -14.63 -4.61 13.72
C LEU A 341 -15.02 -3.24 13.15
N MET A 342 -15.18 -3.12 11.84
CA MET A 342 -15.64 -1.88 11.22
C MET A 342 -17.05 -1.49 11.66
N VAL A 343 -17.99 -2.45 11.70
CA VAL A 343 -19.36 -2.21 12.17
C VAL A 343 -19.37 -1.89 13.67
N GLU A 344 -18.54 -2.56 14.46
CA GLU A 344 -18.40 -2.26 15.89
C GLU A 344 -17.93 -0.83 16.13
N ARG A 345 -16.85 -0.40 15.44
CA ARG A 345 -16.33 0.98 15.57
C ARG A 345 -17.31 2.02 15.08
N LEU A 346 -17.95 1.75 13.92
CA LEU A 346 -19.00 2.64 13.42
C LEU A 346 -20.11 2.84 14.46
N ASN A 347 -20.60 1.73 15.03
CA ASN A 347 -21.72 1.77 15.96
C ASN A 347 -21.35 2.35 17.33
N SER A 348 -20.21 1.94 17.92
CA SER A 348 -19.81 2.33 19.26
C SER A 348 -19.21 3.74 19.32
N ASP A 349 -18.27 4.03 18.45
CA ASP A 349 -17.51 5.27 18.53
C ASP A 349 -18.17 6.39 17.72
N LEU A 350 -18.44 6.15 16.43
CA LEU A 350 -18.94 7.19 15.54
C LEU A 350 -20.44 7.47 15.77
N ALA A 351 -21.29 6.44 15.76
CA ALA A 351 -22.72 6.63 15.91
C ALA A 351 -23.13 6.90 17.37
N ASN A 352 -22.66 6.08 18.33
CA ASN A 352 -23.10 6.23 19.72
C ASN A 352 -22.34 7.34 20.45
N THR A 353 -21.00 7.33 20.43
CA THR A 353 -20.24 8.30 21.22
C THR A 353 -20.32 9.69 20.61
N LEU A 354 -20.08 9.87 19.30
CA LEU A 354 -20.06 11.17 18.64
C LEU A 354 -21.44 11.59 18.09
N GLY A 355 -22.02 10.77 17.21
CA GLY A 355 -23.27 11.13 16.52
C GLY A 355 -24.44 11.33 17.48
N ASN A 356 -24.60 10.44 18.46
CA ASN A 356 -25.64 10.57 19.47
C ASN A 356 -25.41 11.76 20.40
N LEU A 357 -24.17 12.08 20.78
CA LEU A 357 -23.84 13.27 21.57
C LEU A 357 -24.30 14.56 20.87
N VAL A 358 -23.93 14.72 19.59
CA VAL A 358 -24.30 15.88 18.77
C VAL A 358 -25.82 15.98 18.64
N ASN A 359 -26.47 14.88 18.26
CA ASN A 359 -27.93 14.84 18.07
C ASN A 359 -28.69 15.13 19.37
N ARG A 360 -28.31 14.51 20.50
CA ARG A 360 -28.96 14.75 21.82
C ARG A 360 -28.83 16.21 22.24
N THR A 361 -27.62 16.79 22.07
CA THR A 361 -27.39 18.19 22.49
C THR A 361 -28.24 19.15 21.64
N ILE A 362 -28.30 18.98 20.34
CA ILE A 362 -29.13 19.79 19.42
C ILE A 362 -30.63 19.59 19.74
N SER A 363 -31.06 18.34 19.89
CA SER A 363 -32.46 18.01 20.16
C SER A 363 -32.95 18.60 21.50
N MET A 364 -32.15 18.49 22.56
CA MET A 364 -32.47 19.11 23.85
C MET A 364 -32.50 20.64 23.78
N THR A 365 -31.57 21.26 23.03
CA THR A 365 -31.54 22.70 22.79
C THR A 365 -32.81 23.17 22.06
N ASN A 366 -33.22 22.44 21.01
CA ASN A 366 -34.47 22.73 20.31
C ASN A 366 -35.69 22.56 21.21
N GLN A 367 -35.76 21.48 21.95
CA GLN A 367 -36.89 21.14 22.81
C GLN A 367 -37.09 22.13 23.98
N TYR A 368 -36.01 22.54 24.63
CA TYR A 368 -36.10 23.32 25.88
C TYR A 368 -35.93 24.82 25.66
N PHE A 369 -35.22 25.24 24.59
CA PHE A 369 -34.90 26.66 24.34
C PHE A 369 -35.18 27.10 22.90
N GLY A 370 -35.98 26.34 22.14
CA GLY A 370 -36.32 26.71 20.76
C GLY A 370 -35.09 26.82 19.84
N GLY A 371 -34.02 26.11 20.16
CA GLY A 371 -32.77 26.09 19.41
C GLY A 371 -31.73 27.12 19.88
N VAL A 372 -32.01 27.97 20.83
CA VAL A 372 -31.12 29.07 21.29
C VAL A 372 -30.22 28.63 22.45
N LEU A 373 -28.91 28.89 22.34
CA LEU A 373 -27.91 28.65 23.39
C LEU A 373 -27.53 29.99 24.07
N SER A 374 -28.21 30.32 25.16
CA SER A 374 -28.05 31.60 25.87
C SER A 374 -26.81 31.70 26.76
N GLY A 375 -26.25 30.55 27.17
CA GLY A 375 -25.08 30.47 28.07
C GLY A 375 -25.41 30.26 29.53
N GLY A 376 -26.61 30.60 29.98
CA GLY A 376 -27.08 30.38 31.37
C GLY A 376 -26.19 31.00 32.45
N SER A 377 -26.43 30.59 33.71
CA SER A 377 -25.70 31.05 34.90
C SER A 377 -24.69 30.00 35.38
N SER A 378 -23.57 30.44 35.93
CA SER A 378 -22.57 29.58 36.56
C SER A 378 -23.17 28.80 37.73
N ALA A 379 -22.80 27.51 37.81
CA ALA A 379 -23.18 26.65 38.93
C ALA A 379 -22.40 26.98 40.22
N ALA A 380 -22.90 26.48 41.37
CA ALA A 380 -22.21 26.53 42.64
C ALA A 380 -22.16 25.12 43.27
N GLY A 381 -21.26 24.91 44.23
CA GLY A 381 -21.13 23.64 44.93
C GLY A 381 -20.77 22.45 44.02
N GLU A 382 -21.45 21.32 44.24
CA GLU A 382 -21.18 20.07 43.47
C GLU A 382 -21.44 20.21 41.97
N GLU A 383 -22.43 21.01 41.58
CA GLU A 383 -22.72 21.27 40.17
C GLU A 383 -21.58 22.03 39.48
N ALA A 384 -20.90 22.96 40.19
CA ALA A 384 -19.72 23.66 39.67
C ALA A 384 -18.53 22.71 39.45
N ALA A 385 -18.36 21.73 40.34
CA ALA A 385 -17.30 20.73 40.19
C ALA A 385 -17.43 19.88 38.91
N LEU A 386 -18.67 19.57 38.48
CA LEU A 386 -18.92 18.87 37.22
C LEU A 386 -18.53 19.73 36.00
N ASP A 387 -18.84 21.02 36.05
CA ASP A 387 -18.50 21.96 35.00
C ASP A 387 -16.97 22.15 34.89
N ASP A 388 -16.30 22.27 36.03
CA ASP A 388 -14.86 22.47 36.11
C ASP A 388 -14.10 21.22 35.65
N ASP A 389 -14.59 20.02 35.96
CA ASP A 389 -14.03 18.77 35.47
C ASP A 389 -14.18 18.67 33.93
N LEU A 390 -15.36 18.99 33.38
CA LEU A 390 -15.54 19.03 31.91
C LEU A 390 -14.58 20.05 31.27
N LYS A 391 -14.49 21.27 31.80
CA LYS A 391 -13.57 22.29 31.31
C LYS A 391 -12.12 21.85 31.34
N ALA A 392 -11.69 21.21 32.45
CA ALA A 392 -10.33 20.68 32.57
C ALA A 392 -10.02 19.64 31.49
N VAL A 393 -10.96 18.75 31.16
CA VAL A 393 -10.79 17.80 30.05
C VAL A 393 -10.71 18.53 28.72
N VAL A 394 -11.62 19.47 28.44
CA VAL A 394 -11.64 20.25 27.19
C VAL A 394 -10.30 20.95 26.97
N THR A 395 -9.85 21.74 27.95
CA THR A 395 -8.61 22.55 27.85
C THR A 395 -7.34 21.70 27.82
N GLY A 396 -7.37 20.50 28.41
CA GLY A 396 -6.24 19.57 28.45
C GLY A 396 -6.13 18.65 27.23
N THR A 397 -7.17 18.52 26.42
CA THR A 397 -7.20 17.55 25.31
C THR A 397 -6.17 17.90 24.23
N LEU A 398 -6.00 19.19 23.87
CA LEU A 398 -5.02 19.60 22.86
C LEU A 398 -3.60 19.14 23.23
N ALA A 399 -3.17 19.36 24.48
CA ALA A 399 -1.81 18.98 24.90
C ALA A 399 -1.57 17.47 24.80
N LYS A 400 -2.58 16.67 25.18
CA LYS A 400 -2.50 15.20 25.07
C LYS A 400 -2.48 14.74 23.60
N THR A 401 -3.34 15.29 22.76
CA THR A 401 -3.39 15.01 21.32
C THR A 401 -2.08 15.41 20.66
N SER A 402 -1.55 16.61 20.95
CA SER A 402 -0.28 17.09 20.39
C SER A 402 0.88 16.18 20.75
N ALA A 403 1.00 15.74 22.00
CA ALA A 403 2.07 14.82 22.42
C ALA A 403 2.03 13.51 21.60
N LYS A 404 0.83 12.98 21.32
CA LYS A 404 0.68 11.78 20.47
C LYS A 404 1.02 12.06 19.02
N MET A 405 0.61 13.21 18.48
CA MET A 405 0.89 13.59 17.09
C MET A 405 2.38 13.86 16.84
N GLU A 406 3.11 14.45 17.79
CA GLU A 406 4.57 14.65 17.69
C GLU A 406 5.31 13.29 17.65
N ASP A 407 4.79 12.27 18.32
CA ASP A 407 5.31 10.91 18.28
C ASP A 407 4.74 10.07 17.11
N LEU A 408 3.98 10.67 16.18
CA LEU A 408 3.30 9.99 15.05
C LEU A 408 2.30 8.90 15.48
N ARG A 409 1.80 8.96 16.71
CA ARG A 409 0.83 8.02 17.30
C ARG A 409 -0.61 8.46 17.02
N VAL A 410 -0.99 8.43 15.75
CA VAL A 410 -2.28 8.98 15.29
C VAL A 410 -3.48 8.27 15.91
N ALA A 411 -3.44 6.95 16.05
CA ALA A 411 -4.51 6.18 16.71
C ALA A 411 -4.70 6.60 18.19
N ASP A 412 -3.59 6.82 18.89
CA ASP A 412 -3.62 7.29 20.28
C ASP A 412 -4.14 8.73 20.36
N ALA A 413 -3.80 9.59 19.41
CA ALA A 413 -4.33 10.96 19.33
C ALA A 413 -5.87 10.98 19.15
N LEU A 414 -6.40 10.12 18.27
CA LEU A 414 -7.84 9.94 18.11
C LEU A 414 -8.50 9.45 19.40
N THR A 415 -7.86 8.53 20.13
CA THR A 415 -8.34 8.05 21.42
C THR A 415 -8.48 9.18 22.45
N GLU A 416 -7.52 10.11 22.51
CA GLU A 416 -7.60 11.29 23.39
C GLU A 416 -8.76 12.24 22.99
N ILE A 417 -8.99 12.43 21.69
CA ILE A 417 -10.13 13.23 21.21
C ILE A 417 -11.46 12.56 21.56
N PHE A 418 -11.57 11.25 21.37
CA PHE A 418 -12.79 10.51 21.73
C PHE A 418 -13.02 10.42 23.24
N ALA A 419 -11.96 10.52 24.06
CA ALA A 419 -12.10 10.66 25.51
C ALA A 419 -12.84 11.95 25.91
N LEU A 420 -12.63 13.06 25.18
CA LEU A 420 -13.40 14.28 25.34
C LEU A 420 -14.90 14.06 25.06
N PHE A 421 -15.25 13.41 23.94
CA PHE A 421 -16.66 13.13 23.62
C PHE A 421 -17.30 12.17 24.63
N LYS A 422 -16.58 11.19 25.12
CA LYS A 422 -17.03 10.30 26.20
C LYS A 422 -17.28 11.10 27.51
N ARG A 423 -16.41 12.06 27.83
CA ARG A 423 -16.59 12.95 28.97
C ARG A 423 -17.84 13.82 28.82
N CYS A 424 -18.12 14.33 27.60
CA CYS A 424 -19.35 15.08 27.33
C CYS A 424 -20.62 14.21 27.54
N ASN A 425 -20.61 12.97 27.05
CA ASN A 425 -21.73 12.05 27.28
C ASN A 425 -21.93 11.79 28.78
N LYS A 426 -20.83 11.53 29.53
CA LYS A 426 -20.89 11.36 30.98
C LYS A 426 -21.43 12.61 31.68
N TYR A 427 -21.05 13.80 31.22
CA TYR A 427 -21.58 15.07 31.78
C TYR A 427 -23.09 15.21 31.57
N ILE A 428 -23.65 14.75 30.43
CA ILE A 428 -25.09 14.68 30.23
C ILE A 428 -25.75 13.77 31.27
N ASP A 429 -25.16 12.62 31.53
CA ASP A 429 -25.71 11.63 32.46
C ASP A 429 -25.61 12.12 33.92
N GLU A 430 -24.56 12.85 34.30
CA GLU A 430 -24.34 13.43 35.64
C GLU A 430 -25.23 14.65 35.89
N THR A 431 -25.45 15.48 34.87
CA THR A 431 -26.26 16.72 35.02
C THR A 431 -27.75 16.51 34.81
N GLU A 432 -28.15 15.36 34.23
CA GLU A 432 -29.53 14.95 34.00
C GLU A 432 -30.43 16.08 33.40
N PRO A 433 -30.13 16.64 32.23
CA PRO A 433 -30.84 17.80 31.66
C PRO A 433 -32.36 17.63 31.60
N TRP A 434 -32.85 16.41 31.42
CA TRP A 434 -34.27 16.06 31.40
C TRP A 434 -34.95 16.20 32.77
N LYS A 435 -34.18 16.18 33.87
CA LYS A 435 -34.69 16.49 35.23
C LYS A 435 -34.67 17.99 35.46
N LEU A 436 -33.57 18.67 35.07
CA LEU A 436 -33.47 20.13 35.14
C LEU A 436 -34.62 20.82 34.39
N ALA A 437 -35.00 20.27 33.22
CA ALA A 437 -36.10 20.81 32.40
C ALA A 437 -37.49 20.77 33.04
N LYS A 438 -37.70 19.99 34.11
CA LYS A 438 -38.96 19.88 34.83
C LYS A 438 -39.11 20.93 35.93
N ASP A 439 -38.05 21.67 36.25
CA ASP A 439 -38.01 22.68 37.32
C ASP A 439 -37.63 24.04 36.70
N GLU A 440 -38.62 24.95 36.65
CA GLU A 440 -38.43 26.29 36.11
C GLU A 440 -37.31 27.08 36.84
N THR A 441 -37.06 26.79 38.13
CA THR A 441 -35.97 27.42 38.89
C THR A 441 -34.59 26.98 38.45
N LYS A 442 -34.48 25.85 37.73
CA LYS A 442 -33.24 25.27 37.19
C LYS A 442 -33.00 25.61 35.70
N LYS A 443 -33.84 26.44 35.10
CA LYS A 443 -33.78 26.77 33.69
C LYS A 443 -32.44 27.38 33.27
N GLU A 444 -31.89 28.29 34.09
CA GLU A 444 -30.56 28.89 33.84
C GLU A 444 -29.44 27.84 33.95
N ARG A 445 -29.57 26.89 34.87
CA ARG A 445 -28.63 25.76 34.99
C ARG A 445 -28.69 24.87 33.75
N LEU A 446 -29.88 24.53 33.28
CA LEU A 446 -30.07 23.76 32.06
C LEU A 446 -29.45 24.47 30.84
N ALA A 447 -29.65 25.78 30.73
CA ALA A 447 -29.05 26.58 29.67
C ALA A 447 -27.50 26.54 29.70
N ALA A 448 -26.91 26.62 30.91
CA ALA A 448 -25.47 26.50 31.10
C ALA A 448 -24.93 25.11 30.68
N VAL A 449 -25.63 24.03 31.08
CA VAL A 449 -25.26 22.65 30.71
C VAL A 449 -25.22 22.48 29.21
N LEU A 450 -26.27 22.89 28.48
CA LEU A 450 -26.33 22.75 27.03
C LEU A 450 -25.30 23.64 26.33
N TYR A 451 -25.02 24.82 26.86
CA TYR A 451 -23.96 25.68 26.37
C TYR A 451 -22.56 25.06 26.53
N HIS A 452 -22.24 24.50 27.68
CA HIS A 452 -20.97 23.82 27.93
C HIS A 452 -20.79 22.62 27.00
N LEU A 453 -21.87 21.85 26.76
CA LEU A 453 -21.83 20.76 25.78
C LEU A 453 -21.53 21.25 24.37
N ALA A 454 -22.25 22.27 23.88
CA ALA A 454 -22.03 22.83 22.56
C ALA A 454 -20.59 23.35 22.40
N ASP A 455 -20.11 24.11 23.39
CA ASP A 455 -18.74 24.64 23.42
C ASP A 455 -17.69 23.52 23.38
N SER A 456 -17.88 22.45 24.16
CA SER A 456 -16.99 21.29 24.21
C SER A 456 -17.03 20.48 22.92
N ILE A 457 -18.22 20.29 22.33
CA ILE A 457 -18.39 19.57 21.05
C ILE A 457 -17.65 20.27 19.93
N ILE A 458 -17.73 21.60 19.86
CA ILE A 458 -17.03 22.37 18.82
C ILE A 458 -15.51 22.31 19.00
N THR A 459 -14.99 22.32 20.24
CA THR A 459 -13.57 22.09 20.50
C THR A 459 -13.16 20.69 20.02
N GLY A 460 -13.94 19.66 20.39
CA GLY A 460 -13.68 18.29 19.95
C GLY A 460 -13.76 18.11 18.45
N ALA A 461 -14.74 18.73 17.78
CA ALA A 461 -14.87 18.71 16.33
C ALA A 461 -13.68 19.41 15.63
N SER A 462 -13.18 20.50 16.20
CA SER A 462 -12.00 21.21 15.68
C SER A 462 -10.73 20.37 15.80
N LEU A 463 -10.54 19.65 16.91
CA LEU A 463 -9.46 18.68 17.08
C LEU A 463 -9.60 17.48 16.15
N LEU A 464 -10.83 17.10 15.79
CA LEU A 464 -11.13 15.97 14.92
C LEU A 464 -10.94 16.31 13.41
N ALA A 465 -10.99 17.59 13.04
CA ALA A 465 -10.96 18.05 11.65
C ALA A 465 -9.78 17.51 10.80
N PRO A 466 -8.56 17.37 11.32
CA PRO A 466 -7.46 16.77 10.56
C PRO A 466 -7.71 15.31 10.16
N PHE A 467 -8.51 14.59 10.92
CA PHE A 467 -8.76 13.15 10.78
C PHE A 467 -10.06 12.87 10.01
N LEU A 468 -11.14 13.55 10.38
CA LEU A 468 -12.50 13.41 9.84
C LEU A 468 -13.03 14.77 9.37
N PRO A 469 -12.52 15.29 8.23
CA PRO A 469 -12.77 16.66 7.82
C PRO A 469 -14.24 16.95 7.53
N GLU A 470 -14.97 16.05 6.86
CA GLU A 470 -16.39 16.26 6.57
C GLU A 470 -17.26 16.25 7.83
N THR A 471 -16.97 15.34 8.75
CA THR A 471 -17.71 15.22 10.01
C THR A 471 -17.54 16.45 10.87
N ALA A 472 -16.31 16.98 10.97
CA ALA A 472 -16.03 18.18 11.73
C ALA A 472 -16.80 19.39 11.18
N GLU A 473 -16.80 19.58 9.87
CA GLU A 473 -17.54 20.65 9.18
C GLU A 473 -19.07 20.46 9.34
N LYS A 474 -19.58 19.23 9.24
CA LYS A 474 -21.00 18.94 9.47
C LYS A 474 -21.43 19.29 10.91
N ILE A 475 -20.59 19.00 11.89
CA ILE A 475 -20.86 19.36 13.29
C ILE A 475 -20.90 20.90 13.42
N ALA A 476 -19.88 21.61 12.96
CA ALA A 476 -19.85 23.08 13.04
C ALA A 476 -21.08 23.73 12.36
N ARG A 477 -21.46 23.23 11.19
CA ARG A 477 -22.65 23.71 10.47
C ARG A 477 -23.94 23.46 11.24
N GLN A 478 -24.12 22.31 11.89
CA GLN A 478 -25.31 22.01 12.69
C GLN A 478 -25.42 22.87 13.95
N PHE A 479 -24.30 23.34 14.47
CA PHE A 479 -24.23 24.31 15.57
C PHE A 479 -24.20 25.77 15.09
N ASN A 480 -24.38 26.04 13.78
CA ASN A 480 -24.31 27.36 13.15
C ASN A 480 -23.07 28.16 13.56
N THR A 481 -21.92 27.52 13.59
CA THR A 481 -20.64 28.14 13.97
C THR A 481 -19.52 27.64 13.05
N THR A 482 -18.31 28.09 13.30
CA THR A 482 -17.09 27.64 12.60
C THR A 482 -16.22 26.79 13.53
N LEU A 483 -15.37 25.98 12.95
CA LEU A 483 -14.31 25.30 13.69
C LEU A 483 -13.34 26.34 14.28
N ARG A 484 -12.74 26.00 15.41
CA ARG A 484 -11.79 26.85 16.14
C ARG A 484 -10.41 26.77 15.52
N SER A 485 -9.68 27.88 15.58
CA SER A 485 -8.25 27.89 15.32
C SER A 485 -7.48 27.10 16.40
N PHE A 486 -6.25 26.71 16.08
CA PHE A 486 -5.45 25.90 16.99
C PHE A 486 -5.22 26.58 18.35
N ASP A 487 -5.02 27.89 18.37
CA ASP A 487 -4.79 28.70 19.57
C ASP A 487 -6.02 28.77 20.50
N GLU A 488 -7.21 28.59 19.94
CA GLU A 488 -8.47 28.64 20.68
C GLU A 488 -8.81 27.31 21.37
N LEU A 489 -8.14 26.19 21.01
CA LEU A 489 -8.49 24.85 21.50
C LEU A 489 -8.21 24.62 22.99
N THR A 490 -7.45 25.51 23.63
CA THR A 490 -7.22 25.50 25.09
C THR A 490 -8.19 26.38 25.86
N LEU A 491 -9.11 27.03 25.18
CA LEU A 491 -10.06 27.98 25.77
C LEU A 491 -11.46 27.35 25.85
N THR A 492 -12.29 27.86 26.76
CA THR A 492 -13.70 27.49 26.91
C THR A 492 -14.58 28.74 26.91
N GLY A 493 -15.86 28.55 26.63
CA GLY A 493 -16.82 29.66 26.61
C GLY A 493 -16.76 30.51 25.35
N LEU A 494 -16.20 29.94 24.27
CA LEU A 494 -16.05 30.63 22.98
C LEU A 494 -17.27 30.46 22.07
N TYR A 495 -18.17 29.52 22.35
CA TYR A 495 -19.37 29.39 21.55
C TYR A 495 -20.22 30.67 21.64
N PRO A 496 -20.72 31.23 20.52
CA PRO A 496 -21.43 32.51 20.54
C PRO A 496 -22.75 32.42 21.35
N LYS A 497 -22.85 33.18 22.46
CA LYS A 497 -24.05 33.23 23.26
C LYS A 497 -25.23 33.81 22.47
N GLY A 498 -26.38 33.15 22.57
CA GLY A 498 -27.58 33.52 21.83
C GLY A 498 -27.59 32.95 20.38
N ASN A 499 -26.56 32.22 19.97
CA ASN A 499 -26.58 31.52 18.71
C ASN A 499 -27.59 30.37 18.70
N THR A 500 -28.03 29.98 17.50
CA THR A 500 -29.04 28.93 17.32
C THR A 500 -28.40 27.69 16.69
N VAL A 501 -28.91 26.53 17.10
CA VAL A 501 -28.57 25.26 16.43
C VAL A 501 -29.54 24.98 15.28
N THR A 502 -29.20 24.04 14.40
CA THR A 502 -30.14 23.56 13.37
C THR A 502 -31.43 23.02 13.98
N LYS A 503 -32.56 23.23 13.30
CA LYS A 503 -33.86 22.69 13.75
C LYS A 503 -33.97 21.19 13.58
N GLU A 504 -33.43 20.67 12.49
CA GLU A 504 -33.43 19.26 12.13
C GLU A 504 -31.99 18.77 12.08
N PRO A 505 -31.52 18.06 13.12
CA PRO A 505 -30.15 17.55 13.13
C PRO A 505 -29.96 16.42 12.11
N GLU A 506 -28.91 16.55 11.32
CA GLU A 506 -28.46 15.51 10.40
C GLU A 506 -27.82 14.35 11.18
N ILE A 507 -28.16 13.11 10.82
CA ILE A 507 -27.49 11.93 11.37
C ILE A 507 -26.09 11.86 10.79
N LEU A 508 -25.07 12.06 11.62
CA LEU A 508 -23.67 12.00 11.20
C LEU A 508 -23.25 10.59 10.74
N PHE A 509 -23.66 9.60 11.52
CA PHE A 509 -23.37 8.19 11.24
C PHE A 509 -24.58 7.32 11.58
N ALA A 510 -25.09 6.59 10.59
CA ALA A 510 -26.14 5.63 10.78
C ALA A 510 -25.58 4.31 11.32
N ARG A 511 -26.26 3.72 12.33
CA ARG A 511 -25.89 2.39 12.81
C ARG A 511 -26.11 1.33 11.74
N GLN A 512 -25.18 0.39 11.67
CA GLN A 512 -25.23 -0.72 10.73
C GLN A 512 -25.47 -2.05 11.44
N ASP A 513 -26.21 -2.95 10.80
CA ASP A 513 -26.40 -4.33 11.26
C ASP A 513 -25.33 -5.21 10.60
N ILE A 514 -24.54 -5.92 11.41
CA ILE A 514 -23.42 -6.73 10.94
C ILE A 514 -23.86 -7.85 9.98
N LYS A 515 -25.03 -8.43 10.18
CA LYS A 515 -25.53 -9.50 9.29
C LYS A 515 -25.81 -8.95 7.91
N LYS A 516 -26.47 -7.79 7.81
CA LYS A 516 -26.76 -7.12 6.53
C LYS A 516 -25.48 -6.68 5.83
N VAL A 517 -24.50 -6.18 6.58
CA VAL A 517 -23.19 -5.78 6.01
C VAL A 517 -22.48 -7.00 5.45
N LYS A 518 -22.44 -8.12 6.17
CA LYS A 518 -21.81 -9.36 5.69
C LYS A 518 -22.52 -9.93 4.47
N GLU A 519 -23.85 -9.99 4.46
CA GLU A 519 -24.63 -10.44 3.29
C GLU A 519 -24.31 -9.59 2.05
N LYS A 520 -24.24 -8.26 2.20
CA LYS A 520 -23.86 -7.36 1.11
C LYS A 520 -22.41 -7.58 0.67
N ALA A 521 -21.47 -7.77 1.60
CA ALA A 521 -20.06 -8.03 1.30
C ALA A 521 -19.87 -9.38 0.58
N ASP A 522 -20.54 -10.44 1.03
CA ASP A 522 -20.50 -11.76 0.41
C ASP A 522 -21.06 -11.72 -1.02
N ALA A 523 -22.16 -11.00 -1.24
CA ALA A 523 -22.72 -10.79 -2.58
C ALA A 523 -21.73 -10.05 -3.51
N MET A 524 -21.08 -8.98 -3.03
CA MET A 524 -20.03 -8.24 -3.75
C MET A 524 -18.86 -9.15 -4.13
N TYR A 525 -18.36 -9.98 -3.20
CA TYR A 525 -17.26 -10.91 -3.48
C TYR A 525 -17.68 -12.02 -4.46
N ALA A 526 -18.93 -12.49 -4.38
CA ALA A 526 -19.46 -13.48 -5.33
C ALA A 526 -19.55 -12.90 -6.74
N GLU A 527 -20.02 -11.66 -6.88
CA GLU A 527 -20.10 -10.96 -8.17
C GLU A 527 -18.70 -10.75 -8.78
N ARG A 528 -17.70 -10.37 -7.97
CA ARG A 528 -16.32 -10.23 -8.45
C ARG A 528 -15.73 -11.55 -8.93
N ARG A 529 -15.91 -12.64 -8.18
CA ARG A 529 -15.46 -13.96 -8.61
C ARG A 529 -16.11 -14.38 -9.92
N ALA A 530 -17.41 -14.20 -10.05
CA ALA A 530 -18.11 -14.50 -11.28
C ALA A 530 -17.62 -13.67 -12.48
N ALA A 531 -17.29 -12.39 -12.27
CA ALA A 531 -16.71 -11.52 -13.30
C ALA A 531 -15.29 -11.94 -13.69
N GLU A 532 -14.46 -12.34 -12.72
CA GLU A 532 -13.11 -12.88 -12.97
C GLU A 532 -13.17 -14.22 -13.72
N GLU A 533 -14.05 -15.13 -13.30
CA GLU A 533 -14.28 -16.41 -13.98
C GLU A 533 -14.80 -16.19 -15.42
N ALA A 534 -15.69 -15.23 -15.63
CA ALA A 534 -16.19 -14.89 -16.97
C ALA A 534 -15.09 -14.26 -17.85
N ALA A 535 -14.19 -13.46 -17.27
CA ALA A 535 -13.06 -12.88 -18.00
C ALA A 535 -12.04 -13.95 -18.43
N HIS A 536 -11.89 -15.02 -17.63
CA HIS A 536 -11.01 -16.16 -17.94
C HIS A 536 -11.72 -17.27 -18.72
N ALA A 537 -13.03 -17.24 -18.86
CA ALA A 537 -13.80 -18.24 -19.61
C ALA A 537 -13.47 -18.25 -21.12
N GLY A 538 -12.85 -17.16 -21.63
CA GLY A 538 -12.33 -17.11 -23.01
C GLY A 538 -11.03 -17.92 -23.22
N ASP A 539 -10.33 -18.28 -22.14
CA ASP A 539 -9.10 -19.06 -22.17
C ASP A 539 -9.33 -20.58 -21.99
N ALA A 540 -10.58 -21.00 -21.74
CA ALA A 540 -10.93 -22.40 -21.61
C ALA A 540 -11.07 -23.08 -22.98
N ALA A 541 -10.17 -24.01 -23.29
CA ALA A 541 -10.28 -24.87 -24.47
C ALA A 541 -11.30 -25.98 -24.19
N ASP A 542 -12.51 -25.89 -24.74
CA ASP A 542 -13.47 -26.96 -24.74
C ASP A 542 -13.06 -28.02 -25.78
N ILE A 543 -12.57 -29.16 -25.29
CA ILE A 543 -12.26 -30.33 -26.12
C ILE A 543 -13.45 -31.32 -26.10
N GLU A 544 -13.70 -31.93 -27.25
CA GLU A 544 -14.73 -32.99 -27.36
C GLU A 544 -14.40 -34.14 -26.39
N ALA A 545 -15.34 -34.43 -25.48
CA ALA A 545 -15.18 -35.47 -24.48
C ALA A 545 -15.04 -36.84 -25.12
N LYS A 546 -13.98 -37.58 -24.79
CA LYS A 546 -13.80 -38.98 -25.18
C LYS A 546 -14.64 -39.89 -24.28
N ALA A 547 -14.83 -41.15 -24.73
CA ALA A 547 -15.52 -42.15 -23.91
C ALA A 547 -14.80 -42.35 -22.56
N GLU A 548 -15.60 -42.60 -21.51
CA GLU A 548 -15.07 -42.90 -20.18
C GLU A 548 -14.21 -44.20 -20.22
N ILE A 549 -13.12 -44.19 -19.48
CA ILE A 549 -12.24 -45.36 -19.32
C ILE A 549 -12.25 -45.79 -17.84
N THR A 550 -11.94 -47.07 -17.60
CA THR A 550 -11.77 -47.58 -16.25
C THR A 550 -10.38 -47.22 -15.69
N TYR A 551 -10.20 -47.30 -14.37
CA TYR A 551 -8.90 -47.18 -13.74
C TYR A 551 -7.91 -48.22 -14.30
N ASP A 552 -8.36 -49.45 -14.57
CA ASP A 552 -7.53 -50.50 -15.18
C ASP A 552 -7.07 -50.17 -16.60
N ASP A 553 -7.80 -49.33 -17.33
CA ASP A 553 -7.38 -48.83 -18.64
C ASP A 553 -6.33 -47.74 -18.51
N PHE A 554 -6.48 -46.84 -17.54
CA PHE A 554 -5.48 -45.83 -17.21
C PHE A 554 -4.18 -46.45 -16.68
N ALA A 555 -4.28 -47.47 -15.78
CA ALA A 555 -3.13 -48.19 -15.21
C ALA A 555 -2.27 -48.95 -16.24
N LYS A 556 -2.74 -49.14 -17.46
CA LYS A 556 -1.96 -49.66 -18.58
C LYS A 556 -0.96 -48.66 -19.15
N LEU A 557 -1.18 -47.36 -18.90
CA LEU A 557 -0.30 -46.29 -19.38
C LEU A 557 0.80 -46.04 -18.34
N GLN A 558 2.05 -45.90 -18.79
CA GLN A 558 3.16 -45.56 -17.91
C GLN A 558 3.75 -44.20 -18.30
N PHE A 559 3.58 -43.25 -17.40
CA PHE A 559 4.13 -41.91 -17.57
C PHE A 559 5.35 -41.70 -16.68
N GLN A 560 6.40 -41.10 -17.20
CA GLN A 560 7.61 -40.77 -16.45
C GLN A 560 8.15 -39.39 -16.84
N VAL A 561 8.91 -38.76 -15.96
CA VAL A 561 9.67 -37.58 -16.27
C VAL A 561 10.89 -37.94 -17.11
N GLY A 562 11.06 -37.30 -18.25
CA GLY A 562 12.25 -37.45 -19.11
C GLY A 562 13.03 -36.14 -19.18
N GLU A 563 14.36 -36.23 -19.31
CA GLU A 563 15.25 -35.10 -19.59
C GLU A 563 15.74 -35.16 -21.04
N ILE A 564 15.52 -34.12 -21.81
CA ILE A 564 15.96 -34.06 -23.20
C ILE A 564 17.46 -33.74 -23.24
N ILE A 565 18.27 -34.70 -23.60
CA ILE A 565 19.74 -34.58 -23.64
C ILE A 565 20.29 -34.21 -25.00
N ALA A 566 19.53 -34.42 -26.07
CA ALA A 566 19.82 -33.97 -27.40
C ALA A 566 18.52 -33.84 -28.20
N CYS A 567 18.49 -32.92 -29.16
CA CYS A 567 17.37 -32.75 -30.08
C CYS A 567 17.86 -32.30 -31.45
N GLU A 568 17.24 -32.80 -32.51
CA GLU A 568 17.52 -32.41 -33.88
C GLU A 568 16.26 -32.38 -34.76
N ALA A 569 16.29 -31.59 -35.81
CA ALA A 569 15.21 -31.55 -36.77
C ALA A 569 15.22 -32.78 -37.68
N VAL A 570 14.07 -33.43 -37.90
CA VAL A 570 13.98 -34.55 -38.85
C VAL A 570 14.13 -34.04 -40.26
N PRO A 571 15.17 -34.49 -41.03
CA PRO A 571 15.58 -33.86 -42.29
C PRO A 571 14.50 -33.79 -43.39
N LYS A 572 13.56 -34.68 -43.40
CA LYS A 572 12.48 -34.77 -44.40
C LYS A 572 11.12 -34.28 -43.89
N SER A 573 11.08 -33.63 -42.75
CA SER A 573 9.84 -33.13 -42.13
C SER A 573 9.91 -31.66 -41.77
N LYS A 574 8.84 -30.94 -42.13
CA LYS A 574 8.64 -29.55 -41.70
C LYS A 574 8.07 -29.41 -40.27
N LYS A 575 7.58 -30.52 -39.68
CA LYS A 575 6.83 -30.53 -38.44
C LYS A 575 7.51 -31.27 -37.30
N LEU A 576 8.51 -32.12 -37.57
CA LEU A 576 9.03 -33.07 -36.58
C LEU A 576 10.39 -32.67 -36.03
N LEU A 577 10.53 -32.81 -34.72
CA LEU A 577 11.77 -32.86 -33.96
C LEU A 577 12.01 -34.29 -33.46
N CYS A 578 13.29 -34.73 -33.46
CA CYS A 578 13.75 -35.99 -32.90
C CYS A 578 14.56 -35.68 -31.63
N SER A 579 14.06 -36.10 -30.50
CA SER A 579 14.68 -35.88 -29.18
C SER A 579 15.26 -37.17 -28.63
N GLN A 580 16.46 -37.12 -28.04
CA GLN A 580 17.01 -38.16 -27.21
C GLN A 580 16.64 -37.82 -25.78
N VAL A 581 15.81 -38.64 -25.16
CA VAL A 581 15.21 -38.37 -23.84
C VAL A 581 15.74 -39.39 -22.84
N LYS A 582 16.45 -38.89 -21.83
CA LYS A 582 16.95 -39.69 -20.71
C LYS A 582 15.79 -39.94 -19.75
N ILE A 583 15.53 -41.21 -19.42
CA ILE A 583 14.48 -41.67 -18.50
C ILE A 583 15.11 -42.68 -17.56
N GLY A 584 15.46 -42.26 -16.36
CA GLY A 584 16.24 -43.09 -15.43
C GLY A 584 17.62 -43.43 -16.03
N SER A 585 17.92 -44.71 -16.15
CA SER A 585 19.17 -45.24 -16.74
C SER A 585 19.09 -45.45 -18.26
N GLN A 586 17.91 -45.24 -18.88
CA GLN A 586 17.68 -45.46 -20.30
C GLN A 586 17.62 -44.16 -21.08
N VAL A 587 17.95 -44.20 -22.36
CA VAL A 587 17.72 -43.12 -23.32
C VAL A 587 16.77 -43.63 -24.37
N LYS A 588 15.65 -42.92 -24.58
CA LYS A 588 14.67 -43.22 -25.65
C LYS A 588 14.68 -42.16 -26.71
N GLN A 589 14.61 -42.60 -27.95
CA GLN A 589 14.41 -41.70 -29.08
C GLN A 589 12.92 -41.40 -29.25
N ILE A 590 12.55 -40.15 -29.22
CA ILE A 590 11.14 -39.71 -29.33
C ILE A 590 11.00 -38.66 -30.44
N VAL A 591 10.07 -38.90 -31.34
CA VAL A 591 9.78 -37.99 -32.45
C VAL A 591 8.44 -37.28 -32.16
N SER A 592 8.47 -35.95 -32.21
CA SER A 592 7.31 -35.10 -31.81
C SER A 592 7.02 -34.04 -32.87
N GLY A 593 5.75 -33.74 -33.10
CA GLY A 593 5.25 -32.78 -34.07
C GLY A 593 5.32 -31.31 -33.65
N ILE A 594 6.36 -30.89 -32.95
CA ILE A 594 6.46 -29.59 -32.27
C ILE A 594 7.45 -28.60 -32.86
N LYS A 595 8.00 -28.90 -34.07
CA LYS A 595 9.00 -28.04 -34.71
C LYS A 595 8.53 -26.63 -35.05
N ALA A 596 7.21 -26.42 -35.14
CA ALA A 596 6.63 -25.08 -35.34
C ALA A 596 6.67 -24.20 -34.08
N TYR A 597 6.82 -24.83 -32.91
CA TYR A 597 6.71 -24.19 -31.58
C TYR A 597 8.03 -24.18 -30.80
N TYR A 598 8.98 -25.08 -31.12
CA TYR A 598 10.26 -25.21 -30.44
C TYR A 598 11.40 -25.43 -31.40
N THR A 599 12.55 -24.80 -31.14
CA THR A 599 13.80 -25.12 -31.81
C THR A 599 14.53 -26.29 -31.15
N PRO A 600 15.41 -27.03 -31.87
CA PRO A 600 16.20 -28.10 -31.26
C PRO A 600 17.00 -27.64 -30.02
N GLU A 601 17.54 -26.43 -30.05
CA GLU A 601 18.36 -25.83 -29.01
C GLU A 601 17.54 -25.56 -27.74
N GLU A 602 16.31 -25.09 -27.90
CA GLU A 602 15.39 -24.83 -26.78
C GLU A 602 14.90 -26.12 -26.09
N MET A 603 14.95 -27.24 -26.78
CA MET A 603 14.50 -28.53 -26.25
C MET A 603 15.51 -29.16 -25.29
N VAL A 604 16.81 -28.97 -25.54
CA VAL A 604 17.87 -29.59 -24.73
C VAL A 604 17.86 -29.06 -23.31
N GLY A 605 17.91 -29.97 -22.34
CA GLY A 605 17.87 -29.69 -20.90
C GLY A 605 16.46 -29.58 -20.31
N LYS A 606 15.40 -29.56 -21.15
CA LYS A 606 14.02 -29.54 -20.63
C LYS A 606 13.64 -30.88 -20.00
N LYS A 607 12.97 -30.81 -18.85
CA LYS A 607 12.27 -31.93 -18.22
C LYS A 607 10.83 -31.96 -18.73
N VAL A 608 10.41 -33.11 -19.24
CA VAL A 608 9.15 -33.29 -19.95
C VAL A 608 8.40 -34.52 -19.46
N MET A 609 7.08 -34.50 -19.59
CA MET A 609 6.24 -35.67 -19.31
C MET A 609 6.22 -36.59 -20.52
N VAL A 610 6.52 -37.87 -20.30
CA VAL A 610 6.66 -38.86 -21.36
C VAL A 610 5.79 -40.08 -21.10
N LEU A 611 4.99 -40.49 -22.09
CA LEU A 611 4.39 -41.83 -22.12
C LEU A 611 5.42 -42.81 -22.64
N VAL A 612 5.92 -43.70 -21.77
CA VAL A 612 7.13 -44.50 -22.01
C VAL A 612 6.90 -45.91 -22.51
N ASN A 613 5.67 -46.42 -22.38
CA ASN A 613 5.33 -47.81 -22.73
C ASN A 613 4.51 -47.96 -24.02
N LEU A 614 4.56 -46.96 -24.91
CA LEU A 614 4.01 -47.06 -26.27
C LEU A 614 4.88 -48.04 -27.12
N LYS A 615 4.22 -48.80 -28.00
CA LYS A 615 4.93 -49.57 -29.01
C LYS A 615 5.68 -48.61 -29.94
N PRO A 616 6.96 -48.90 -30.28
CA PRO A 616 7.72 -48.06 -31.19
C PRO A 616 7.01 -47.88 -32.54
N ALA A 617 6.96 -46.66 -33.02
CA ALA A 617 6.35 -46.30 -34.29
C ALA A 617 7.35 -45.54 -35.21
N LYS A 618 7.21 -45.67 -36.52
CA LYS A 618 8.07 -44.97 -37.51
C LYS A 618 7.35 -43.70 -37.98
N LEU A 619 7.94 -42.55 -37.71
CA LEU A 619 7.44 -41.22 -38.12
C LEU A 619 8.47 -40.58 -39.08
N ALA A 620 8.06 -40.32 -40.33
CA ALA A 620 8.94 -39.81 -41.40
C ALA A 620 10.30 -40.59 -41.55
N GLY A 621 10.25 -41.91 -41.30
CA GLY A 621 11.42 -42.79 -41.40
C GLY A 621 12.26 -42.93 -40.13
N VAL A 622 11.97 -42.16 -39.06
CA VAL A 622 12.65 -42.17 -37.76
C VAL A 622 11.77 -42.94 -36.74
N VAL A 623 12.37 -43.78 -35.91
CA VAL A 623 11.63 -44.59 -34.91
C VAL A 623 11.40 -43.73 -33.68
N SER A 624 10.14 -43.63 -33.20
CA SER A 624 9.78 -43.06 -31.91
C SER A 624 9.44 -44.17 -30.90
N GLU A 625 10.06 -44.15 -29.71
CA GLU A 625 9.93 -45.17 -28.68
C GLU A 625 9.07 -44.70 -27.49
N GLY A 626 8.32 -43.63 -27.67
CA GLY A 626 7.43 -43.02 -26.67
C GLY A 626 6.76 -41.76 -27.23
N MET A 627 6.08 -41.00 -26.37
CA MET A 627 5.39 -39.77 -26.75
C MET A 627 5.61 -38.69 -25.71
N LEU A 628 6.04 -37.49 -26.14
CA LEU A 628 6.01 -36.29 -25.30
C LEU A 628 4.57 -35.82 -25.15
N LEU A 629 4.18 -35.45 -23.94
CA LEU A 629 2.87 -34.86 -23.69
C LEU A 629 2.92 -33.35 -23.94
N CYS A 630 1.93 -32.86 -24.66
CA CYS A 630 1.71 -31.44 -24.90
C CYS A 630 0.26 -31.07 -24.57
N ALA A 631 0.04 -29.87 -24.07
CA ALA A 631 -1.25 -29.23 -24.07
C ALA A 631 -1.45 -28.50 -25.39
N GLU A 632 -2.67 -28.50 -25.93
CA GLU A 632 -3.08 -27.78 -27.14
C GLU A 632 -4.27 -26.89 -26.81
N ASP A 633 -4.20 -25.62 -27.21
CA ASP A 633 -5.32 -24.67 -27.07
C ASP A 633 -6.30 -24.74 -28.25
N ALA A 634 -7.37 -23.94 -28.20
CA ALA A 634 -8.39 -23.91 -29.24
C ALA A 634 -7.88 -23.39 -30.60
N GLU A 635 -6.82 -22.61 -30.62
CA GLU A 635 -6.13 -22.07 -31.79
C GLU A 635 -5.08 -23.04 -32.36
N GLY A 636 -4.82 -24.16 -31.69
CA GLY A 636 -3.86 -25.18 -32.08
C GLY A 636 -2.43 -24.91 -31.65
N ASN A 637 -2.21 -23.97 -30.72
CA ASN A 637 -0.88 -23.76 -30.15
C ASN A 637 -0.53 -24.90 -29.18
N LEU A 638 0.73 -25.34 -29.24
CA LEU A 638 1.21 -26.46 -28.42
C LEU A 638 2.21 -26.02 -27.36
N ALA A 639 2.02 -26.48 -26.13
CA ALA A 639 2.95 -26.31 -25.02
C ALA A 639 3.35 -27.68 -24.43
N LEU A 640 4.67 -27.89 -24.22
CA LEU A 640 5.18 -29.10 -23.56
C LEU A 640 4.73 -29.16 -22.11
N MET A 641 4.21 -30.31 -21.70
CA MET A 641 3.92 -30.58 -20.29
C MET A 641 5.22 -30.85 -19.52
N THR A 642 5.48 -30.02 -18.53
CA THR A 642 6.69 -30.08 -17.70
C THR A 642 6.31 -30.21 -16.23
N PRO A 643 7.13 -30.88 -15.38
CA PRO A 643 6.88 -30.88 -13.95
C PRO A 643 7.10 -29.48 -13.38
N GLU A 644 6.19 -29.00 -12.53
CA GLU A 644 6.29 -27.69 -11.85
C GLU A 644 7.52 -27.61 -10.94
N LYS A 645 7.87 -28.74 -10.31
CA LYS A 645 9.05 -28.85 -9.44
C LYS A 645 10.13 -29.65 -10.12
N ASP A 646 11.39 -29.41 -9.73
CA ASP A 646 12.51 -30.19 -10.23
C ASP A 646 12.38 -31.66 -9.79
N MET A 647 12.12 -32.54 -10.74
CA MET A 647 11.98 -33.97 -10.53
C MET A 647 13.10 -34.70 -11.29
N PRO A 648 13.65 -35.78 -10.72
CA PRO A 648 14.67 -36.58 -11.40
C PRO A 648 14.12 -37.26 -12.65
N ALA A 649 14.94 -37.34 -13.70
CA ALA A 649 14.59 -38.11 -14.88
C ALA A 649 14.35 -39.59 -14.52
N GLY A 650 13.18 -40.12 -14.88
CA GLY A 650 12.72 -41.45 -14.51
C GLY A 650 11.70 -41.46 -13.36
N ALA A 651 11.41 -40.31 -12.73
CA ALA A 651 10.33 -40.21 -11.75
C ALA A 651 9.01 -40.64 -12.38
N GLU A 652 8.23 -41.43 -11.68
CA GLU A 652 6.91 -41.88 -12.13
C GLU A 652 5.88 -40.75 -11.98
N ILE A 653 4.98 -40.67 -12.93
CA ILE A 653 3.83 -39.74 -12.92
C ILE A 653 2.60 -40.63 -12.71
N CYS A 654 1.93 -40.46 -11.57
CA CYS A 654 0.78 -41.23 -11.11
C CYS A 654 -0.44 -40.34 -10.80
#